data_bf816e18d55e2f0cf262c61dfbbe60ee
#
_entry.id   bf816e18d55e2f0cf262c61dfbbe60ee
#
_cell.length_a   1.000
_cell.length_b   1.000
_cell.length_c   1.000
_cell.angle_alpha   90.00
_cell.angle_beta   90.00
_cell.angle_gamma   90.00
#
_symmetry.space_group_name_H-M   'P 1'
#
loop_
_entity.id
_entity.type
_entity.pdbx_description
1 polymer ?
#
loop_
_entity_poly.entity_id
_entity_poly.type
_entity_poly.pdbx_seq_one_letter_code
_entity_poly.pdbx_strand_id
1 'polypeptide(L)'
;MPAPHPHSLRSSRMSLLASCLLAVLASFGTAHAADSVATGKLVLEPGSAVFAEQQGVESFGNAAIEARWRLDGQHLVDLTVTDRVHGRTLAVPAPFALVLADGNTLKISDMNLLSKPRVVQLPVDAKSSRLAGRLPGKAVVASFGDANGRFRVDWKLVQRDGSPYLREEVSISALKQDEKITKVSLLQAKLANAEVVGTVNGSPVVGGDVYLGFENPLSDSAAYHHEAKLTLSRMLPLEKGKTVAYSAVVGVVRDGQLRRDFNSYVERERAHPYRPFLHYNSWYDIGYFTPYTEAQALDRINTIGEELHVKRGVKLDSFLFDDGWDDYSGSWNFSKAFPQGFVPLRKAAAKYGAAPGIWLSPWGGYSKPHDERIKNGKAAGYEIINDGFALSGPKYYQRFHDVVINLLNKDGVNQFKFDGTGNVSSVFPGSRFDSDFAAAIQLIDDIRKDKPDTFINLTTGTWASPFWLRYADTIWRDGEDDWYTGVGTKREQWITYRDQQTYQNIVLKGPLFPINSLMLHGIIYAQQNPRLDTDPGHDFANEVHSYFATGTELQEMYITPSLLSAQNWDTLAEAAKWSRANADVLRDVHWIGGDPGRLNVYGWAAWSSQKAIVTFRNPDDQPQLAVVDLQRQLQLPPGVARHFSVQDVWHSGGTEVPKSLDADHPGTIKLAPFEVLTLELTPN
;
A
#
# COMPACT_ATOMS: atom_id res chain seq x y z
N MET A 1 21.26 -6.02 -31.94
CA MET A 1 22.10 -7.06 -31.35
C MET A 1 21.55 -7.32 -29.96
N PRO A 2 21.17 -8.55 -29.59
CA PRO A 2 20.55 -8.82 -28.31
C PRO A 2 21.57 -8.81 -27.18
N ALA A 3 21.18 -8.30 -26.03
CA ALA A 3 21.94 -8.32 -24.79
C ALA A 3 22.02 -9.74 -24.23
N PRO A 4 23.10 -10.12 -23.54
CA PRO A 4 23.27 -11.47 -23.03
C PRO A 4 22.48 -11.74 -21.77
N HIS A 5 21.78 -12.86 -21.75
CA HIS A 5 21.17 -13.47 -20.57
C HIS A 5 22.21 -13.94 -19.56
N PRO A 6 22.04 -13.78 -18.27
CA PRO A 6 22.79 -14.56 -17.32
C PRO A 6 22.13 -15.92 -17.06
N HIS A 7 22.98 -16.89 -16.98
CA HIS A 7 22.76 -18.33 -16.92
C HIS A 7 21.86 -18.82 -15.80
N SER A 8 21.08 -19.83 -16.20
CA SER A 8 20.37 -20.80 -15.36
C SER A 8 21.24 -21.46 -14.31
N LEU A 9 20.78 -21.57 -13.08
CA LEU A 9 21.19 -22.63 -12.16
C LEU A 9 20.04 -23.10 -11.27
N ARG A 10 19.64 -24.36 -11.57
CA ARG A 10 19.06 -25.38 -10.70
C ARG A 10 17.62 -25.27 -10.27
N SER A 11 16.82 -25.93 -11.09
CA SER A 11 15.61 -26.64 -10.69
C SER A 11 15.96 -27.76 -9.69
N SER A 12 15.38 -27.73 -8.52
CA SER A 12 14.98 -28.86 -7.69
C SER A 12 14.79 -28.42 -6.23
N ARG A 13 13.57 -28.04 -5.89
CA ARG A 13 12.97 -28.05 -4.53
C ARG A 13 11.64 -27.30 -4.42
N MET A 14 10.86 -27.20 -5.50
CA MET A 14 9.60 -26.43 -5.48
C MET A 14 8.31 -27.27 -5.28
N SER A 15 8.43 -28.58 -5.03
CA SER A 15 7.24 -29.44 -4.95
C SER A 15 6.64 -29.60 -3.54
N LEU A 16 7.28 -29.14 -2.48
CA LEU A 16 6.78 -29.32 -1.10
C LEU A 16 6.10 -28.07 -0.48
N LEU A 17 6.36 -26.88 -0.99
CA LEU A 17 5.78 -25.65 -0.41
C LEU A 17 4.34 -25.36 -0.90
N ALA A 18 3.99 -25.77 -2.10
CA ALA A 18 2.62 -25.58 -2.62
C ALA A 18 1.56 -26.38 -1.86
N SER A 19 1.94 -27.54 -1.30
CA SER A 19 1.02 -28.39 -0.52
C SER A 19 0.76 -27.85 0.89
N CYS A 20 1.69 -27.08 1.45
CA CYS A 20 1.52 -26.49 2.79
C CYS A 20 0.63 -25.26 2.80
N LEU A 21 0.63 -24.42 1.73
CA LEU A 21 -0.22 -23.22 1.69
C LEU A 21 -1.71 -23.55 1.50
N LEU A 22 -2.03 -24.60 0.75
CA LEU A 22 -3.43 -25.08 0.64
C LEU A 22 -3.95 -25.70 1.95
N ALA A 23 -3.05 -26.27 2.77
CA ALA A 23 -3.41 -26.83 4.08
C ALA A 23 -3.65 -25.75 5.14
N VAL A 24 -2.93 -24.61 5.09
CA VAL A 24 -3.11 -23.48 6.03
C VAL A 24 -4.44 -22.76 5.80
N LEU A 25 -4.89 -22.61 4.55
CA LEU A 25 -6.22 -22.05 4.25
C LEU A 25 -7.38 -23.02 4.58
N ALA A 26 -7.10 -24.34 4.67
CA ALA A 26 -8.12 -25.34 5.04
C ALA A 26 -8.18 -25.63 6.55
N SER A 27 -7.13 -25.31 7.32
CA SER A 27 -7.08 -25.61 8.77
C SER A 27 -7.69 -24.52 9.68
N PHE A 28 -8.12 -23.38 9.15
CA PHE A 28 -8.91 -22.41 9.91
C PHE A 28 -10.42 -22.76 10.00
N GLY A 29 -10.85 -23.89 9.45
CA GLY A 29 -12.26 -24.27 9.34
C GLY A 29 -12.73 -25.45 10.21
N THR A 30 -11.88 -26.12 11.01
CA THR A 30 -12.35 -27.28 11.76
C THR A 30 -11.68 -27.40 13.13
N ALA A 31 -12.04 -26.59 14.08
CA ALA A 31 -11.98 -26.93 15.49
C ALA A 31 -12.82 -25.93 16.31
N HIS A 32 -13.92 -26.39 16.76
CA HIS A 32 -14.77 -26.02 17.87
C HIS A 32 -16.23 -25.83 17.46
N ALA A 33 -16.89 -26.94 17.21
CA ALA A 33 -18.32 -27.04 17.44
C ALA A 33 -18.50 -27.63 18.84
N ALA A 34 -18.77 -26.78 19.82
CA ALA A 34 -19.64 -27.07 20.98
C ALA A 34 -19.60 -25.86 21.91
N ASP A 35 -20.79 -25.28 22.12
CA ASP A 35 -21.21 -24.46 23.26
C ASP A 35 -20.57 -23.09 23.47
N SER A 36 -21.12 -22.11 22.78
CA SER A 36 -21.74 -20.91 23.36
C SER A 36 -22.18 -20.00 22.21
N VAL A 37 -23.49 -19.79 22.09
CA VAL A 37 -24.07 -18.71 21.28
C VAL A 37 -23.74 -17.40 21.99
N ALA A 38 -22.52 -16.91 21.81
CA ALA A 38 -22.18 -15.55 22.09
C ALA A 38 -22.64 -14.74 20.86
N THR A 39 -23.66 -13.92 21.03
CA THR A 39 -24.09 -12.90 20.08
C THR A 39 -22.90 -11.98 19.80
N GLY A 40 -22.09 -12.31 18.79
CA GLY A 40 -20.98 -11.49 18.36
C GLY A 40 -21.49 -10.11 17.97
N LYS A 41 -20.99 -9.05 18.58
CA LYS A 41 -21.33 -7.68 18.19
C LYS A 41 -20.90 -7.45 16.73
N LEU A 42 -21.86 -7.09 15.90
CA LEU A 42 -21.68 -6.83 14.45
C LEU A 42 -20.66 -5.72 14.19
N VAL A 43 -20.58 -4.76 15.09
CA VAL A 43 -19.69 -3.60 15.05
C VAL A 43 -18.86 -3.57 16.32
N LEU A 44 -17.56 -3.44 16.15
CA LEU A 44 -16.67 -3.16 17.27
C LEU A 44 -16.78 -1.66 17.60
N GLU A 45 -17.32 -1.32 18.76
CA GLU A 45 -17.44 0.06 19.27
C GLU A 45 -16.43 0.29 20.40
N PRO A 46 -15.15 0.53 20.10
CA PRO A 46 -14.11 0.63 21.12
C PRO A 46 -14.27 1.83 22.05
N GLY A 47 -14.91 2.91 21.61
CA GLY A 47 -15.02 4.16 22.36
C GLY A 47 -13.70 4.92 22.45
N SER A 48 -13.65 5.84 23.43
CA SER A 48 -12.47 6.68 23.68
C SER A 48 -11.52 6.02 24.68
N ALA A 49 -10.22 6.34 24.56
CA ALA A 49 -9.20 5.87 25.49
C ALA A 49 -9.39 6.45 26.90
N VAL A 50 -9.19 5.60 27.90
CA VAL A 50 -9.21 5.94 29.31
C VAL A 50 -7.85 5.58 29.91
N PHE A 51 -7.30 6.48 30.73
CA PHE A 51 -6.17 6.19 31.62
C PHE A 51 -6.69 6.01 33.04
N ALA A 52 -6.22 5.00 33.70
CA ALA A 52 -6.55 4.75 35.13
C ALA A 52 -5.30 4.25 35.86
N GLU A 53 -5.26 4.55 37.17
CA GLU A 53 -4.30 3.99 38.11
C GLU A 53 -5.08 3.32 39.23
N GLN A 54 -4.80 2.05 39.47
CA GLN A 54 -5.44 1.29 40.53
C GLN A 54 -4.43 0.34 41.19
N GLN A 55 -4.24 0.50 42.51
CA GLN A 55 -3.33 -0.34 43.32
C GLN A 55 -1.89 -0.41 42.75
N GLY A 56 -1.37 0.71 42.24
CA GLY A 56 -0.04 0.80 41.67
C GLY A 56 0.12 0.20 40.26
N VAL A 57 -0.99 -0.20 39.63
CA VAL A 57 -1.04 -0.59 38.21
C VAL A 57 -1.64 0.55 37.41
N GLU A 58 -0.91 1.06 36.47
CA GLU A 58 -1.38 2.01 35.46
C GLU A 58 -1.96 1.28 34.26
N SER A 59 -3.04 1.80 33.71
CA SER A 59 -3.66 1.25 32.49
C SER A 59 -4.08 2.33 31.51
N PHE A 60 -4.03 2.00 30.22
CA PHE A 60 -4.43 2.87 29.13
C PHE A 60 -5.06 2.07 27.99
N GLY A 61 -6.27 2.42 27.62
CA GLY A 61 -6.99 1.69 26.57
C GLY A 61 -8.45 2.09 26.48
N ASN A 62 -9.22 1.30 25.70
CA ASN A 62 -10.65 1.46 25.53
C ASN A 62 -11.39 0.11 25.72
N ALA A 63 -12.64 0.00 25.24
CA ALA A 63 -13.42 -1.22 25.38
C ALA A 63 -12.90 -2.42 24.56
N ALA A 64 -12.02 -2.19 23.57
CA ALA A 64 -11.48 -3.24 22.72
C ALA A 64 -10.09 -3.72 23.14
N ILE A 65 -9.21 -2.80 23.53
CA ILE A 65 -7.80 -3.09 23.82
C ILE A 65 -7.28 -2.19 24.94
N GLU A 66 -6.48 -2.76 25.84
CA GLU A 66 -5.91 -2.05 26.97
C GLU A 66 -4.46 -2.49 27.24
N ALA A 67 -3.57 -1.53 27.40
CA ALA A 67 -2.23 -1.76 27.96
C ALA A 67 -2.22 -1.53 29.47
N ARG A 68 -1.44 -2.33 30.23
CA ARG A 68 -1.24 -2.20 31.68
C ARG A 68 0.22 -2.36 32.00
N TRP A 69 0.71 -1.58 32.98
CA TRP A 69 2.07 -1.64 33.49
C TRP A 69 2.16 -1.21 34.94
N ARG A 70 3.30 -1.45 35.55
CA ARG A 70 3.64 -0.94 36.89
C ARG A 70 4.90 -0.10 36.84
N LEU A 71 5.06 0.76 37.82
CA LEU A 71 6.33 1.42 38.09
C LEU A 71 6.97 0.75 39.32
N ASP A 72 8.19 0.24 39.16
CA ASP A 72 9.02 -0.26 40.27
C ASP A 72 10.22 0.67 40.44
N GLY A 73 10.15 1.56 41.41
CA GLY A 73 11.09 2.65 41.57
C GLY A 73 11.07 3.60 40.38
N GLN A 74 12.15 3.55 39.60
CA GLN A 74 12.31 4.35 38.37
C GLN A 74 12.19 3.51 37.10
N HIS A 75 11.70 2.28 37.17
CA HIS A 75 11.59 1.37 36.05
C HIS A 75 10.13 1.09 35.70
N LEU A 76 9.83 1.03 34.39
CA LEU A 76 8.55 0.53 33.87
C LEU A 76 8.69 -0.99 33.73
N VAL A 77 7.79 -1.71 34.40
CA VAL A 77 7.79 -3.17 34.43
C VAL A 77 6.41 -3.75 34.15
N ASP A 78 6.37 -5.04 33.84
CA ASP A 78 5.16 -5.86 33.65
C ASP A 78 4.17 -5.29 32.64
N LEU A 79 4.68 -4.74 31.51
CA LEU A 79 3.81 -4.30 30.44
C LEU A 79 3.08 -5.49 29.84
N THR A 80 1.77 -5.37 29.80
CA THR A 80 0.86 -6.32 29.15
C THR A 80 -0.10 -5.57 28.24
N VAL A 81 -0.60 -6.26 27.20
CA VAL A 81 -1.70 -5.79 26.38
C VAL A 81 -2.83 -6.81 26.46
N THR A 82 -4.02 -6.35 26.76
CA THR A 82 -5.22 -7.17 26.87
C THR A 82 -6.15 -6.91 25.69
N ASP A 83 -6.42 -7.95 24.93
CA ASP A 83 -7.55 -8.05 24.02
C ASP A 83 -8.82 -8.18 24.91
N ARG A 84 -9.58 -7.11 25.00
CA ARG A 84 -10.79 -7.05 25.82
C ARG A 84 -12.02 -7.63 25.13
N VAL A 85 -11.92 -7.85 23.82
CA VAL A 85 -12.98 -8.47 23.03
C VAL A 85 -13.08 -9.96 23.37
N HIS A 86 -11.92 -10.66 23.45
CA HIS A 86 -11.83 -12.10 23.68
C HIS A 86 -11.29 -12.43 25.09
N GLY A 87 -10.94 -11.44 25.92
CA GLY A 87 -10.43 -11.65 27.27
C GLY A 87 -9.02 -12.25 27.34
N ARG A 88 -8.18 -12.02 26.35
CA ARG A 88 -6.81 -12.57 26.26
C ARG A 88 -5.77 -11.51 26.58
N THR A 89 -4.72 -11.87 27.32
CA THR A 89 -3.63 -10.96 27.66
C THR A 89 -2.31 -11.49 27.15
N LEU A 90 -1.53 -10.63 26.50
CA LEU A 90 -0.16 -10.90 26.07
C LEU A 90 0.83 -10.07 26.87
N ALA A 91 1.92 -10.68 27.31
CA ALA A 91 3.03 -9.97 27.95
C ALA A 91 3.91 -9.30 26.89
N VAL A 92 4.34 -8.06 27.14
CA VAL A 92 5.27 -7.29 26.32
C VAL A 92 6.53 -7.02 27.12
N PRO A 93 7.44 -8.00 27.27
CA PRO A 93 8.63 -7.89 28.12
C PRO A 93 9.61 -6.83 27.65
N ALA A 94 9.59 -6.45 26.39
CA ALA A 94 10.36 -5.35 25.85
C ALA A 94 9.51 -4.54 24.86
N PRO A 95 8.79 -3.50 25.33
CA PRO A 95 8.11 -2.56 24.43
C PRO A 95 9.10 -1.96 23.44
N PHE A 96 10.29 -1.58 23.87
CA PHE A 96 11.38 -1.29 22.95
C PHE A 96 12.72 -1.84 23.46
N ALA A 97 13.65 -2.06 22.53
CA ALA A 97 15.05 -2.39 22.82
C ALA A 97 15.98 -1.84 21.72
N LEU A 98 17.17 -1.42 22.14
CA LEU A 98 18.24 -0.93 21.27
C LEU A 98 19.39 -1.94 21.28
N VAL A 99 19.77 -2.46 20.12
CA VAL A 99 20.98 -3.29 19.99
C VAL A 99 22.15 -2.38 19.61
N LEU A 100 23.15 -2.32 20.46
CA LEU A 100 24.33 -1.48 20.27
C LEU A 100 25.41 -2.23 19.46
N ALA A 101 26.42 -1.50 18.98
CA ALA A 101 27.49 -2.06 18.16
C ALA A 101 28.35 -3.10 18.88
N ASP A 102 28.45 -3.04 20.21
CA ASP A 102 29.14 -3.99 21.06
C ASP A 102 28.35 -5.29 21.33
N GLY A 103 27.15 -5.39 20.74
CA GLY A 103 26.23 -6.51 20.93
C GLY A 103 25.32 -6.39 22.16
N ASN A 104 25.54 -5.41 23.03
CA ASN A 104 24.68 -5.18 24.19
C ASN A 104 23.29 -4.73 23.74
N THR A 105 22.28 -5.19 24.48
CA THR A 105 20.88 -4.78 24.26
C THR A 105 20.42 -3.93 25.45
N LEU A 106 20.03 -2.71 25.17
CA LEU A 106 19.46 -1.79 26.15
C LEU A 106 17.92 -1.82 26.04
N LYS A 107 17.23 -2.27 27.05
CA LYS A 107 15.77 -2.36 27.13
C LYS A 107 15.21 -1.24 27.98
N ILE A 108 13.90 -0.97 27.85
CA ILE A 108 13.20 -0.01 28.70
C ILE A 108 13.33 -0.34 30.20
N SER A 109 13.33 -1.64 30.55
CA SER A 109 13.55 -2.13 31.93
C SER A 109 14.91 -1.75 32.51
N ASP A 110 15.90 -1.47 31.66
CA ASP A 110 17.27 -1.12 32.04
C ASP A 110 17.46 0.40 32.12
N MET A 111 16.41 1.17 31.83
CA MET A 111 16.41 2.64 31.81
C MET A 111 15.67 3.22 33.02
N ASN A 112 16.16 4.35 33.48
CA ASN A 112 15.54 5.12 34.54
C ASN A 112 14.49 6.07 33.98
N LEU A 113 13.35 6.17 34.63
CA LEU A 113 12.30 7.10 34.31
C LEU A 113 12.76 8.55 34.58
N LEU A 114 12.80 9.37 33.54
CA LEU A 114 13.10 10.80 33.63
C LEU A 114 11.86 11.65 33.87
N SER A 115 10.71 11.19 33.37
CA SER A 115 9.42 11.80 33.66
C SER A 115 8.36 10.71 33.83
N LYS A 116 7.50 10.85 34.86
CA LYS A 116 6.39 9.91 35.08
C LYS A 116 5.44 9.88 33.88
N PRO A 117 4.79 8.74 33.63
CA PRO A 117 3.74 8.65 32.62
C PRO A 117 2.66 9.69 32.87
N ARG A 118 2.24 10.36 31.80
CA ARG A 118 1.16 11.34 31.87
C ARG A 118 0.31 11.29 30.61
N VAL A 119 -0.97 11.56 30.75
CA VAL A 119 -1.90 11.63 29.64
C VAL A 119 -1.79 12.98 28.95
N VAL A 120 -1.80 12.94 27.62
CA VAL A 120 -1.93 14.11 26.76
C VAL A 120 -3.09 13.93 25.77
N GLN A 121 -3.82 15.01 25.52
CA GLN A 121 -4.82 15.02 24.46
C GLN A 121 -4.12 15.10 23.11
N LEU A 122 -4.58 14.35 22.14
CA LEU A 122 -4.06 14.42 20.79
C LEU A 122 -4.82 15.52 20.02
N PRO A 123 -4.12 16.41 19.34
CA PRO A 123 -4.78 17.43 18.55
C PRO A 123 -5.57 16.80 17.39
N VAL A 124 -6.70 17.39 17.06
CA VAL A 124 -7.47 17.09 15.85
C VAL A 124 -7.04 18.07 14.77
N ASP A 125 -6.51 17.54 13.67
CA ASP A 125 -6.14 18.32 12.51
C ASP A 125 -7.05 17.93 11.33
N ALA A 126 -8.06 18.73 11.07
CA ALA A 126 -9.01 18.52 9.97
C ALA A 126 -8.34 18.51 8.58
N LYS A 127 -7.13 19.08 8.45
CA LYS A 127 -6.35 19.13 7.21
C LYS A 127 -5.33 18.00 7.10
N SER A 128 -5.22 17.13 8.11
CA SER A 128 -4.31 15.99 8.04
C SER A 128 -4.63 15.12 6.82
N SER A 129 -3.60 14.72 6.08
CA SER A 129 -3.79 13.72 5.03
C SER A 129 -4.27 12.38 5.60
N ARG A 130 -3.77 11.99 6.78
CA ARG A 130 -4.16 10.75 7.48
C ARG A 130 -5.52 10.89 8.14
N LEU A 131 -6.37 9.89 8.00
CA LEU A 131 -7.66 9.86 8.70
C LEU A 131 -7.49 9.89 10.22
N ALA A 132 -6.52 9.15 10.78
CA ALA A 132 -6.26 9.14 12.22
C ALA A 132 -5.94 10.54 12.76
N GLY A 133 -5.26 11.41 12.01
CA GLY A 133 -4.99 12.79 12.41
C GLY A 133 -6.23 13.66 12.55
N ARG A 134 -7.32 13.30 11.86
CA ARG A 134 -8.62 14.00 11.90
C ARG A 134 -9.52 13.57 13.07
N LEU A 135 -9.10 12.55 13.83
CA LEU A 135 -9.89 11.98 14.92
C LEU A 135 -9.34 12.44 16.28
N PRO A 136 -10.20 12.65 17.29
CA PRO A 136 -9.75 12.88 18.64
C PRO A 136 -9.06 11.64 19.21
N GLY A 137 -8.36 11.81 20.31
CA GLY A 137 -7.72 10.70 21.00
C GLY A 137 -6.80 11.17 22.12
N LYS A 138 -6.15 10.21 22.76
CA LYS A 138 -5.23 10.46 23.87
C LYS A 138 -3.92 9.69 23.66
N ALA A 139 -2.89 10.12 24.34
CA ALA A 139 -1.67 9.35 24.48
C ALA A 139 -1.17 9.39 25.93
N VAL A 140 -0.50 8.31 26.33
CA VAL A 140 0.37 8.32 27.50
C VAL A 140 1.78 8.61 27.03
N VAL A 141 2.48 9.53 27.67
CA VAL A 141 3.87 9.90 27.36
C VAL A 141 4.75 9.74 28.59
N ALA A 142 5.94 9.17 28.41
CA ALA A 142 6.96 9.04 29.42
C ALA A 142 8.34 9.21 28.80
N SER A 143 9.35 9.59 29.58
CA SER A 143 10.73 9.71 29.12
C SER A 143 11.65 8.86 29.97
N PHE A 144 12.62 8.21 29.35
CA PHE A 144 13.60 7.33 29.98
C PHE A 144 15.02 7.72 29.59
N GLY A 145 15.97 7.42 30.46
CA GLY A 145 17.40 7.60 30.21
C GLY A 145 18.20 6.39 30.68
N ASP A 146 19.24 6.03 29.96
CA ASP A 146 20.16 4.98 30.40
C ASP A 146 21.01 5.46 31.60
N ALA A 147 21.54 4.52 32.39
CA ALA A 147 22.31 4.81 33.60
C ALA A 147 23.53 5.72 33.34
N ASN A 148 24.09 5.68 32.13
CA ASN A 148 25.24 6.47 31.73
C ASN A 148 24.85 7.84 31.12
N GLY A 149 23.54 8.12 30.95
CA GLY A 149 23.02 9.35 30.35
C GLY A 149 23.46 9.55 28.91
N ARG A 150 23.68 8.47 28.15
CA ARG A 150 24.01 8.51 26.72
C ARG A 150 22.77 8.73 25.87
N PHE A 151 21.65 8.12 26.30
CA PHE A 151 20.38 8.13 25.59
C PHE A 151 19.29 8.83 26.39
N ARG A 152 18.40 9.49 25.66
CA ARG A 152 17.03 9.79 26.09
C ARG A 152 16.08 9.10 25.14
N VAL A 153 15.09 8.42 25.72
CA VAL A 153 14.01 7.79 24.95
C VAL A 153 12.69 8.39 25.40
N ASP A 154 12.01 9.05 24.49
CA ASP A 154 10.63 9.52 24.69
C ASP A 154 9.69 8.44 24.13
N TRP A 155 8.97 7.80 25.04
CA TRP A 155 8.01 6.74 24.74
C TRP A 155 6.58 7.29 24.79
N LYS A 156 5.76 6.87 23.83
CA LYS A 156 4.40 7.33 23.71
C LYS A 156 3.51 6.18 23.26
N LEU A 157 2.42 5.94 24.01
CA LEU A 157 1.38 4.99 23.65
C LEU A 157 0.13 5.77 23.23
N VAL A 158 -0.28 5.60 21.97
CA VAL A 158 -1.28 6.41 21.27
C VAL A 158 -2.53 5.60 21.02
N GLN A 159 -3.70 6.20 21.31
CA GLN A 159 -5.00 5.66 20.88
C GLN A 159 -5.93 6.78 20.40
N ARG A 160 -6.35 6.71 19.14
CA ARG A 160 -7.42 7.54 18.61
C ARG A 160 -8.77 6.93 18.93
N ASP A 161 -9.79 7.77 19.13
CA ASP A 161 -11.13 7.31 19.48
C ASP A 161 -11.70 6.35 18.43
N GLY A 162 -12.35 5.29 18.90
CA GLY A 162 -12.88 4.23 18.04
C GLY A 162 -11.84 3.30 17.41
N SER A 163 -10.56 3.33 17.86
CA SER A 163 -9.50 2.44 17.35
C SER A 163 -9.43 1.16 18.17
N PRO A 164 -9.54 -0.04 17.57
CA PRO A 164 -9.30 -1.31 18.24
C PRO A 164 -7.81 -1.67 18.30
N TYR A 165 -6.93 -0.67 18.31
CA TYR A 165 -5.48 -0.84 18.34
C TYR A 165 -4.81 0.27 19.16
N LEU A 166 -3.62 -0.04 19.64
CA LEU A 166 -2.68 0.89 20.26
C LEU A 166 -1.46 1.04 19.33
N ARG A 167 -0.95 2.27 19.21
CA ARG A 167 0.32 2.53 18.53
C ARG A 167 1.36 2.94 19.57
N GLU A 168 2.52 2.32 19.47
CA GLU A 168 3.71 2.73 20.20
C GLU A 168 4.54 3.67 19.31
N GLU A 169 4.91 4.83 19.82
CA GLU A 169 5.85 5.75 19.17
C GLU A 169 7.05 5.95 20.11
N VAL A 170 8.25 5.74 19.57
CA VAL A 170 9.51 5.80 20.31
C VAL A 170 10.45 6.78 19.63
N SER A 171 10.89 7.83 20.34
CA SER A 171 11.89 8.77 19.86
C SER A 171 13.17 8.60 20.67
N ILE A 172 14.30 8.37 20.01
CA ILE A 172 15.59 8.05 20.60
C ILE A 172 16.56 9.18 20.29
N SER A 173 17.14 9.81 21.32
CA SER A 173 18.13 10.88 21.19
C SER A 173 19.46 10.46 21.77
N ALA A 174 20.56 10.73 21.05
CA ALA A 174 21.94 10.59 21.54
C ALA A 174 22.37 11.90 22.24
N LEU A 175 22.76 11.83 23.53
CA LEU A 175 22.97 13.03 24.33
C LEU A 175 24.46 13.45 24.44
N LYS A 176 25.37 12.47 24.58
CA LYS A 176 26.78 12.76 24.93
C LYS A 176 27.73 12.65 23.75
N GLN A 177 27.52 11.68 22.89
CA GLN A 177 28.37 11.34 21.76
C GLN A 177 27.54 10.69 20.67
N ASP A 178 28.14 10.40 19.51
CA ASP A 178 27.53 9.58 18.47
C ASP A 178 27.39 8.15 18.97
N GLU A 179 26.22 7.57 18.79
CA GLU A 179 25.88 6.24 19.30
C GLU A 179 25.56 5.28 18.16
N LYS A 180 26.30 4.20 18.08
CA LYS A 180 26.07 3.18 17.04
C LYS A 180 25.03 2.17 17.52
N ILE A 181 23.76 2.44 17.17
CA ILE A 181 22.63 1.53 17.31
C ILE A 181 22.55 0.72 16.02
N THR A 182 22.67 -0.60 16.09
CA THR A 182 22.61 -1.48 14.90
C THR A 182 21.20 -1.97 14.58
N LYS A 183 20.36 -2.11 15.63
CA LYS A 183 18.94 -2.48 15.47
C LYS A 183 18.07 -1.78 16.52
N VAL A 184 16.86 -1.48 16.11
CA VAL A 184 15.77 -1.08 17.02
C VAL A 184 14.72 -2.18 17.00
N SER A 185 14.29 -2.64 18.18
CA SER A 185 13.16 -3.56 18.33
C SER A 185 12.00 -2.84 19.01
N LEU A 186 10.80 -3.04 18.51
CA LEU A 186 9.57 -2.54 19.11
C LEU A 186 8.61 -3.71 19.35
N LEU A 187 7.80 -3.61 20.41
CA LEU A 187 6.73 -4.56 20.74
C LEU A 187 7.19 -6.04 20.70
N GLN A 188 8.30 -6.37 21.35
CA GLN A 188 8.61 -7.78 21.58
C GLN A 188 7.58 -8.36 22.55
N ALA A 189 6.74 -9.28 22.07
CA ALA A 189 5.58 -9.76 22.80
C ALA A 189 5.53 -11.29 22.86
N LYS A 190 5.03 -11.83 23.99
CA LYS A 190 4.69 -13.25 24.08
C LYS A 190 3.30 -13.45 23.48
N LEU A 191 3.24 -14.12 22.35
CA LEU A 191 2.03 -14.30 21.57
C LEU A 191 1.87 -15.78 21.19
N ALA A 192 0.84 -16.42 21.72
CA ALA A 192 0.55 -17.81 21.39
C ALA A 192 0.19 -17.96 19.92
N ASN A 193 0.69 -19.01 19.28
CA ASN A 193 0.48 -19.31 17.85
C ASN A 193 0.88 -18.14 16.93
N ALA A 194 1.93 -17.39 17.34
CA ALA A 194 2.45 -16.31 16.52
C ALA A 194 2.94 -16.82 15.18
N GLU A 195 2.55 -16.16 14.10
CA GLU A 195 3.03 -16.38 12.75
C GLU A 195 3.26 -15.07 12.01
N VAL A 196 4.22 -15.03 11.11
CA VAL A 196 4.41 -13.91 10.20
C VAL A 196 3.47 -14.09 9.01
N VAL A 197 2.55 -13.15 8.82
CA VAL A 197 1.57 -13.20 7.72
C VAL A 197 2.12 -12.45 6.51
N GLY A 198 2.85 -13.19 5.70
CA GLY A 198 3.56 -12.71 4.52
C GLY A 198 4.99 -13.24 4.47
N THR A 199 5.64 -13.04 3.32
CA THR A 199 7.01 -13.53 3.06
C THR A 199 7.99 -12.41 2.73
N VAL A 200 7.59 -11.17 2.95
CA VAL A 200 8.37 -9.97 2.65
C VAL A 200 8.71 -9.20 3.93
N ASN A 201 9.72 -8.34 3.87
CA ASN A 201 10.01 -7.42 4.95
C ASN A 201 8.79 -6.54 5.26
N GLY A 202 8.60 -6.18 6.51
CA GLY A 202 7.44 -5.43 6.95
C GLY A 202 6.13 -6.23 6.93
N SER A 203 6.18 -7.57 6.91
CA SER A 203 4.98 -8.40 7.09
C SER A 203 4.51 -8.33 8.54
N PRO A 204 3.20 -8.22 8.81
CA PRO A 204 2.66 -8.27 10.17
C PRO A 204 2.84 -9.63 10.83
N VAL A 205 2.91 -9.65 12.16
CA VAL A 205 2.81 -10.87 12.97
C VAL A 205 1.40 -10.98 13.53
N VAL A 206 0.81 -12.16 13.43
CA VAL A 206 -0.54 -12.46 13.92
C VAL A 206 -0.50 -13.64 14.87
N GLY A 207 -1.32 -13.62 15.91
CA GLY A 207 -1.51 -14.75 16.82
C GLY A 207 -2.88 -14.69 17.48
N GLY A 208 -3.73 -15.69 17.18
CA GLY A 208 -5.13 -15.64 17.57
C GLY A 208 -5.83 -14.42 16.94
N ASP A 209 -6.43 -13.59 17.79
CA ASP A 209 -7.19 -12.40 17.37
C ASP A 209 -6.39 -11.09 17.55
N VAL A 210 -5.06 -11.19 17.55
CA VAL A 210 -4.15 -10.04 17.73
C VAL A 210 -3.17 -9.96 16.59
N TYR A 211 -2.92 -8.75 16.09
CA TYR A 211 -1.85 -8.47 15.13
C TYR A 211 -0.84 -7.46 15.69
N LEU A 212 0.41 -7.59 15.27
CA LEU A 212 1.50 -6.66 15.56
C LEU A 212 2.23 -6.28 14.27
N GLY A 213 2.74 -5.06 14.20
CA GLY A 213 3.55 -4.59 13.09
C GLY A 213 4.50 -3.48 13.48
N PHE A 214 5.73 -3.53 12.99
CA PHE A 214 6.61 -2.37 12.98
C PHE A 214 6.21 -1.52 11.76
N GLU A 215 5.80 -0.28 11.97
CA GLU A 215 5.22 0.58 10.93
C GLU A 215 6.28 1.11 9.94
N ASN A 216 7.10 0.20 9.42
CA ASN A 216 8.13 0.48 8.42
C ASN A 216 8.29 -0.73 7.48
N PRO A 217 8.22 -0.56 6.15
CA PRO A 217 8.30 -1.67 5.20
C PRO A 217 9.67 -2.37 5.17
N LEU A 218 10.74 -1.73 5.68
CA LEU A 218 12.08 -2.32 5.76
C LEU A 218 12.27 -3.18 7.03
N SER A 219 11.27 -3.28 7.89
CA SER A 219 11.39 -4.02 9.16
C SER A 219 11.42 -5.53 8.95
N ASP A 220 12.11 -6.23 9.83
CA ASP A 220 12.10 -7.68 9.93
C ASP A 220 11.11 -8.11 11.01
N SER A 221 10.23 -9.03 10.66
CA SER A 221 9.28 -9.66 11.55
C SER A 221 9.64 -11.13 11.77
N ALA A 222 9.62 -11.58 13.02
CA ALA A 222 9.84 -12.97 13.37
C ALA A 222 8.81 -13.46 14.38
N ALA A 223 8.38 -14.69 14.21
CA ALA A 223 7.52 -15.42 15.13
C ALA A 223 8.20 -16.74 15.50
N TYR A 224 8.61 -16.88 16.75
CA TYR A 224 9.41 -18.02 17.19
C TYR A 224 9.10 -18.36 18.65
N HIS A 225 8.85 -19.65 18.97
CA HIS A 225 8.55 -20.12 20.32
C HIS A 225 7.51 -19.29 21.09
N HIS A 226 6.39 -18.97 20.45
CA HIS A 226 5.34 -18.12 21.03
C HIS A 226 5.78 -16.68 21.35
N GLU A 227 6.79 -16.18 20.65
CA GLU A 227 7.22 -14.79 20.72
C GLU A 227 7.13 -14.12 19.36
N ALA A 228 6.63 -12.90 19.35
CA ALA A 228 6.70 -11.97 18.23
C ALA A 228 7.86 -10.99 18.46
N LYS A 229 8.69 -10.80 17.45
CA LYS A 229 9.81 -9.85 17.49
C LYS A 229 9.81 -9.03 16.21
N LEU A 230 9.72 -7.72 16.37
CA LEU A 230 9.72 -6.74 15.29
C LEU A 230 11.00 -5.91 15.39
N THR A 231 11.79 -5.86 14.32
CA THR A 231 13.10 -5.17 14.34
C THR A 231 13.32 -4.34 13.08
N LEU A 232 14.08 -3.27 13.21
CA LEU A 232 14.57 -2.47 12.10
C LEU A 232 16.09 -2.29 12.25
N SER A 233 16.84 -2.63 11.20
CA SER A 233 18.28 -2.42 11.14
C SER A 233 18.63 -0.96 10.87
N ARG A 234 19.72 -0.48 11.46
CA ARG A 234 20.27 0.86 11.23
C ARG A 234 21.69 0.76 10.66
N MET A 235 21.99 1.62 9.70
CA MET A 235 23.28 1.64 9.01
C MET A 235 24.23 2.68 9.56
N LEU A 236 23.72 3.85 9.98
CA LEU A 236 24.52 4.97 10.47
C LEU A 236 24.44 5.12 11.98
N PRO A 237 25.48 5.65 12.62
CA PRO A 237 25.40 6.11 14.00
C PRO A 237 24.31 7.16 14.18
N LEU A 238 23.67 7.18 15.33
CA LEU A 238 22.85 8.30 15.77
C LEU A 238 23.80 9.38 16.30
N GLU A 239 23.90 10.49 15.58
CA GLU A 239 24.80 11.58 15.94
C GLU A 239 24.37 12.26 17.24
N LYS A 240 25.34 12.76 17.99
CA LYS A 240 25.10 13.57 19.19
C LYS A 240 24.10 14.70 18.94
N GLY A 241 23.11 14.78 19.80
CA GLY A 241 22.06 15.81 19.74
C GLY A 241 20.98 15.56 18.67
N LYS A 242 21.07 14.47 17.92
CA LYS A 242 20.05 14.06 16.95
C LYS A 242 19.06 13.09 17.58
N THR A 243 17.88 13.04 16.98
CA THR A 243 16.75 12.18 17.38
C THR A 243 16.25 11.42 16.17
N VAL A 244 15.95 10.14 16.35
CA VAL A 244 15.24 9.30 15.39
C VAL A 244 13.96 8.79 16.03
N ALA A 245 12.94 8.56 15.23
CA ALA A 245 11.62 8.14 15.69
C ALA A 245 11.14 6.90 14.92
N TYR A 246 10.48 6.00 15.63
CA TYR A 246 9.92 4.77 15.10
C TYR A 246 8.55 4.53 15.70
N SER A 247 7.74 3.71 15.03
CA SER A 247 6.44 3.32 15.55
C SER A 247 6.10 1.87 15.25
N ALA A 248 5.26 1.31 16.10
CA ALA A 248 4.70 -0.02 15.95
C ALA A 248 3.23 -0.01 16.36
N VAL A 249 2.49 -1.03 15.95
CA VAL A 249 1.07 -1.21 16.26
C VAL A 249 0.84 -2.57 16.89
N VAL A 250 -0.08 -2.61 17.84
CA VAL A 250 -0.75 -3.82 18.32
C VAL A 250 -2.26 -3.60 18.25
N GLY A 251 -2.97 -4.51 17.60
CA GLY A 251 -4.42 -4.38 17.43
C GLY A 251 -5.14 -5.71 17.60
N VAL A 252 -6.45 -5.61 17.87
CA VAL A 252 -7.35 -6.76 18.02
C VAL A 252 -8.32 -6.81 16.86
N VAL A 253 -8.72 -8.02 16.49
CA VAL A 253 -9.64 -8.30 15.39
C VAL A 253 -10.83 -9.10 15.87
N ARG A 254 -11.95 -9.01 15.18
CA ARG A 254 -13.12 -9.85 15.42
C ARG A 254 -12.90 -11.25 14.84
N ASP A 255 -13.60 -12.24 15.36
CA ASP A 255 -13.54 -13.62 14.89
C ASP A 255 -13.73 -13.69 13.36
N GLY A 256 -12.75 -14.27 12.66
CA GLY A 256 -12.78 -14.45 11.21
C GLY A 256 -12.67 -13.17 10.37
N GLN A 257 -12.38 -12.00 10.98
CA GLN A 257 -12.33 -10.72 10.29
C GLN A 257 -10.92 -10.11 10.20
N LEU A 258 -9.87 -10.92 10.32
CA LEU A 258 -8.48 -10.45 10.34
C LEU A 258 -8.17 -9.47 9.21
N ARG A 259 -8.41 -9.85 7.95
CA ARG A 259 -8.11 -8.99 6.79
C ARG A 259 -8.85 -7.65 6.88
N ARG A 260 -10.16 -7.69 7.15
CA ARG A 260 -10.99 -6.49 7.16
C ARG A 260 -10.64 -5.56 8.30
N ASP A 261 -10.41 -6.10 9.50
CA ASP A 261 -10.10 -5.28 10.67
C ASP A 261 -8.66 -4.73 10.60
N PHE A 262 -7.71 -5.50 10.04
CA PHE A 262 -6.38 -5.00 9.72
C PHE A 262 -6.43 -3.92 8.62
N ASN A 263 -7.23 -4.12 7.57
CA ASN A 263 -7.42 -3.10 6.52
C ASN A 263 -8.05 -1.81 7.09
N SER A 264 -8.95 -1.93 8.08
CA SER A 264 -9.50 -0.77 8.79
C SER A 264 -8.42 0.01 9.56
N TYR A 265 -7.44 -0.68 10.16
CA TYR A 265 -6.25 -0.02 10.74
C TYR A 265 -5.44 0.68 9.65
N VAL A 266 -5.11 -0.02 8.55
CA VAL A 266 -4.36 0.56 7.44
C VAL A 266 -5.07 1.80 6.90
N GLU A 267 -6.38 1.76 6.68
CA GLU A 267 -7.17 2.87 6.17
C GLU A 267 -7.14 4.11 7.08
N ARG A 268 -7.08 3.92 8.39
CA ARG A 268 -6.98 5.03 9.36
C ARG A 268 -5.58 5.64 9.42
N GLU A 269 -4.53 4.81 9.26
CA GLU A 269 -3.14 5.20 9.50
C GLU A 269 -2.33 5.39 8.21
N ARG A 270 -2.88 5.05 7.03
CA ARG A 270 -2.22 5.27 5.75
C ARG A 270 -2.05 6.76 5.44
N ALA A 271 -1.14 7.07 4.54
CA ALA A 271 -0.76 8.42 4.16
C ALA A 271 -1.94 9.30 3.72
N HIS A 272 -2.87 8.70 2.97
CA HIS A 272 -4.14 9.29 2.58
C HIS A 272 -5.20 8.18 2.51
N PRO A 273 -6.45 8.39 2.97
CA PRO A 273 -7.53 7.41 2.80
C PRO A 273 -7.74 7.03 1.35
N TYR A 274 -8.17 5.78 1.13
CA TYR A 274 -8.51 5.27 -0.20
C TYR A 274 -9.41 6.22 -0.97
N ARG A 275 -9.08 6.45 -2.25
CA ARG A 275 -9.86 7.27 -3.19
C ARG A 275 -9.58 6.85 -4.62
N PRO A 276 -10.58 6.68 -5.50
CA PRO A 276 -10.34 6.53 -6.93
C PRO A 276 -9.65 7.76 -7.51
N PHE A 277 -8.53 7.54 -8.18
CA PHE A 277 -7.69 8.58 -8.79
C PHE A 277 -7.42 8.22 -10.25
N LEU A 278 -8.23 8.77 -11.16
CA LEU A 278 -8.18 8.49 -12.58
C LEU A 278 -7.20 9.42 -13.29
N HIS A 279 -6.23 8.84 -13.99
CA HIS A 279 -5.26 9.63 -14.73
C HIS A 279 -4.90 9.04 -16.09
N TYR A 280 -4.52 9.91 -17.02
CA TYR A 280 -3.79 9.57 -18.24
C TYR A 280 -2.30 9.43 -17.91
N ASN A 281 -1.61 8.48 -18.53
CA ASN A 281 -0.16 8.34 -18.48
C ASN A 281 0.42 8.33 -19.90
N SER A 282 1.45 9.15 -20.14
CA SER A 282 2.04 9.36 -21.44
C SER A 282 2.98 8.25 -21.92
N TRP A 283 3.32 7.24 -21.06
CA TRP A 283 4.41 6.29 -21.33
C TRP A 283 4.30 5.57 -22.65
N TYR A 284 3.25 4.81 -22.90
CA TYR A 284 3.08 4.08 -24.17
C TYR A 284 2.45 4.91 -25.30
N ASP A 285 2.10 6.16 -25.03
CA ASP A 285 1.47 7.03 -26.06
C ASP A 285 2.50 7.94 -26.73
N ILE A 286 3.09 8.89 -26.02
CA ILE A 286 4.03 9.89 -26.58
C ILE A 286 5.41 9.83 -25.93
N GLY A 287 5.58 9.12 -24.83
CA GLY A 287 6.82 9.03 -24.05
C GLY A 287 7.76 7.91 -24.54
N TYR A 288 7.57 6.73 -24.06
CA TYR A 288 8.31 5.47 -24.30
C TYR A 288 9.77 5.65 -24.77
N PHE A 289 10.65 6.12 -23.88
CA PHE A 289 12.05 6.48 -24.14
C PHE A 289 12.25 7.52 -25.26
N THR A 290 11.22 8.26 -25.60
CA THR A 290 11.25 9.30 -26.63
C THR A 290 10.85 10.65 -25.99
N PRO A 291 11.71 11.69 -26.10
CA PRO A 291 11.32 13.04 -25.66
C PRO A 291 10.10 13.52 -26.44
N TYR A 292 9.18 14.13 -25.72
CA TYR A 292 7.96 14.70 -26.28
C TYR A 292 7.87 16.21 -25.98
N THR A 293 6.90 16.88 -26.59
CA THR A 293 6.79 18.32 -26.57
C THR A 293 5.58 18.81 -25.76
N GLU A 294 5.62 20.06 -25.33
CA GLU A 294 4.48 20.75 -24.71
C GLU A 294 3.23 20.69 -25.58
N ALA A 295 3.38 20.85 -26.92
CA ALA A 295 2.27 20.78 -27.85
C ALA A 295 1.58 19.41 -27.87
N GLN A 296 2.35 18.32 -27.85
CA GLN A 296 1.82 16.95 -27.76
C GLN A 296 1.11 16.72 -26.42
N ALA A 297 1.72 17.18 -25.31
CA ALA A 297 1.13 17.08 -23.99
C ALA A 297 -0.21 17.85 -23.89
N LEU A 298 -0.27 19.07 -24.43
CA LEU A 298 -1.48 19.88 -24.48
C LEU A 298 -2.57 19.25 -25.36
N ASP A 299 -2.20 18.65 -26.48
CA ASP A 299 -3.14 17.91 -27.33
C ASP A 299 -3.80 16.76 -26.56
N ARG A 300 -3.01 15.97 -25.82
CA ARG A 300 -3.53 14.85 -25.01
C ARG A 300 -4.47 15.32 -23.91
N ILE A 301 -4.11 16.38 -23.18
CA ILE A 301 -4.97 16.99 -22.15
C ILE A 301 -6.31 17.41 -22.77
N ASN A 302 -6.28 18.14 -23.89
CA ASN A 302 -7.50 18.65 -24.49
C ASN A 302 -8.37 17.54 -25.09
N THR A 303 -7.77 16.57 -25.80
CA THR A 303 -8.54 15.48 -26.44
C THR A 303 -9.17 14.56 -25.41
N ILE A 304 -8.42 14.10 -24.41
CA ILE A 304 -8.93 13.20 -23.37
C ILE A 304 -9.91 13.94 -22.46
N GLY A 305 -9.62 15.20 -22.12
CA GLY A 305 -10.53 16.06 -21.35
C GLY A 305 -11.87 16.26 -22.07
N GLU A 306 -11.85 16.50 -23.39
CA GLU A 306 -13.06 16.61 -24.18
C GLU A 306 -13.85 15.30 -24.23
N GLU A 307 -13.19 14.17 -24.51
CA GLU A 307 -13.85 12.86 -24.64
C GLU A 307 -14.44 12.36 -23.32
N LEU A 308 -13.66 12.38 -22.23
CA LEU A 308 -14.09 11.80 -20.97
C LEU A 308 -14.88 12.80 -20.10
N HIS A 309 -14.34 14.02 -19.92
CA HIS A 309 -14.96 14.99 -19.01
C HIS A 309 -16.17 15.70 -19.65
N VAL A 310 -15.97 16.34 -20.81
CA VAL A 310 -17.03 17.18 -21.40
C VAL A 310 -18.15 16.33 -21.98
N LYS A 311 -17.81 15.35 -22.84
CA LYS A 311 -18.82 14.54 -23.54
C LYS A 311 -19.48 13.49 -22.63
N ARG A 312 -18.74 12.95 -21.63
CA ARG A 312 -19.18 11.78 -20.86
C ARG A 312 -19.30 12.03 -19.35
N GLY A 313 -18.97 13.22 -18.85
CA GLY A 313 -19.11 13.59 -17.45
C GLY A 313 -18.22 12.81 -16.49
N VAL A 314 -17.07 12.30 -16.95
CA VAL A 314 -16.10 11.61 -16.10
C VAL A 314 -15.26 12.61 -15.31
N LYS A 315 -15.05 12.36 -14.03
CA LYS A 315 -14.09 13.11 -13.24
C LYS A 315 -12.69 12.58 -13.51
N LEU A 316 -11.85 13.42 -14.12
CA LEU A 316 -10.41 13.20 -14.24
C LEU A 316 -9.70 13.81 -13.04
N ASP A 317 -8.64 13.16 -12.54
CA ASP A 317 -7.86 13.65 -11.41
C ASP A 317 -6.49 14.19 -11.86
N SER A 318 -5.84 13.54 -12.84
CA SER A 318 -4.50 13.94 -13.27
C SER A 318 -4.21 13.59 -14.74
N PHE A 319 -3.22 14.27 -15.31
CA PHE A 319 -2.55 13.91 -16.56
C PHE A 319 -1.07 13.75 -16.23
N LEU A 320 -0.63 12.51 -16.11
CA LEU A 320 0.74 12.19 -15.76
C LEU A 320 1.62 12.16 -17.02
N PHE A 321 2.68 12.97 -16.98
CA PHE A 321 3.72 13.00 -17.99
C PHE A 321 4.92 12.20 -17.50
N ASP A 322 5.13 11.05 -18.15
CA ASP A 322 6.16 10.06 -17.84
C ASP A 322 7.54 10.49 -18.38
N ASP A 323 8.57 9.65 -18.31
CA ASP A 323 9.95 9.96 -18.72
C ASP A 323 10.02 10.60 -20.12
N GLY A 324 10.87 11.61 -20.31
CA GLY A 324 11.07 12.32 -21.57
C GLY A 324 10.78 13.82 -21.53
N TRP A 325 10.41 14.39 -20.37
CA TRP A 325 10.15 15.83 -20.21
C TRP A 325 11.40 16.63 -19.83
N ASP A 326 12.40 16.01 -19.19
CA ASP A 326 13.62 16.66 -18.69
C ASP A 326 14.73 16.71 -19.72
N ASP A 327 15.80 17.46 -19.38
CA ASP A 327 16.96 17.71 -20.26
C ASP A 327 18.08 16.69 -20.10
N TYR A 328 17.87 15.61 -19.35
CA TYR A 328 18.85 14.57 -19.02
C TYR A 328 20.15 15.08 -18.38
N SER A 329 20.13 16.29 -17.82
CA SER A 329 21.30 16.85 -17.09
C SER A 329 21.57 16.18 -15.75
N GLY A 330 20.66 15.32 -15.28
CA GLY A 330 20.66 14.79 -13.91
C GLY A 330 20.19 15.79 -12.87
N SER A 331 19.91 17.03 -13.27
CA SER A 331 19.39 18.09 -12.41
C SER A 331 17.86 18.24 -12.49
N TRP A 332 17.20 17.39 -13.28
CA TRP A 332 15.74 17.39 -13.43
C TRP A 332 15.20 18.75 -13.88
N ASN A 333 15.90 19.43 -14.81
CA ASN A 333 15.39 20.64 -15.44
C ASN A 333 14.45 20.25 -16.58
N PHE A 334 13.49 21.13 -16.86
CA PHE A 334 12.69 20.98 -18.08
C PHE A 334 13.57 21.08 -19.34
N SER A 335 13.28 20.22 -20.31
CA SER A 335 13.90 20.31 -21.64
C SER A 335 13.45 21.58 -22.37
N LYS A 336 14.14 21.91 -23.47
CA LYS A 336 13.76 23.03 -24.34
C LYS A 336 12.35 22.91 -24.91
N ALA A 337 11.78 21.71 -24.92
CA ALA A 337 10.42 21.45 -25.37
C ALA A 337 9.35 21.96 -24.38
N PHE A 338 9.73 22.29 -23.14
CA PHE A 338 8.86 22.82 -22.10
C PHE A 338 9.41 24.15 -21.54
N PRO A 339 9.43 25.23 -22.34
CA PRO A 339 10.11 26.47 -21.97
C PRO A 339 9.49 27.21 -20.77
N GLN A 340 8.24 26.90 -20.43
CA GLN A 340 7.52 27.44 -19.28
C GLN A 340 7.24 26.39 -18.20
N GLY A 341 7.92 25.24 -18.24
CA GLY A 341 7.61 24.10 -17.38
C GLY A 341 6.21 23.56 -17.66
N PHE A 342 5.53 23.08 -16.64
CA PHE A 342 4.15 22.56 -16.74
C PHE A 342 3.07 23.63 -16.48
N VAL A 343 3.42 24.92 -16.41
CA VAL A 343 2.43 26.00 -16.24
C VAL A 343 1.35 26.00 -17.34
N PRO A 344 1.67 25.82 -18.66
CA PRO A 344 0.66 25.69 -19.70
C PRO A 344 -0.22 24.43 -19.52
N LEU A 345 0.38 23.31 -19.14
CA LEU A 345 -0.31 22.05 -18.89
C LEU A 345 -1.29 22.17 -17.71
N ARG A 346 -0.87 22.81 -16.62
CA ARG A 346 -1.73 23.10 -15.46
C ARG A 346 -2.99 23.90 -15.87
N LYS A 347 -2.79 24.94 -16.69
CA LYS A 347 -3.92 25.77 -17.17
C LYS A 347 -4.88 24.95 -18.06
N ALA A 348 -4.36 24.07 -18.89
CA ALA A 348 -5.16 23.20 -19.74
C ALA A 348 -5.92 22.15 -18.92
N ALA A 349 -5.25 21.44 -18.03
CA ALA A 349 -5.84 20.40 -17.18
C ALA A 349 -6.93 20.95 -16.26
N ALA A 350 -6.76 22.15 -15.74
CA ALA A 350 -7.72 22.82 -14.86
C ALA A 350 -9.09 23.04 -15.52
N LYS A 351 -9.17 23.13 -16.86
CA LYS A 351 -10.45 23.21 -17.59
C LYS A 351 -11.32 21.97 -17.40
N TYR A 352 -10.69 20.84 -17.10
CA TYR A 352 -11.31 19.53 -16.92
C TYR A 352 -11.33 19.09 -15.45
N GLY A 353 -11.05 20.02 -14.52
CA GLY A 353 -11.03 19.72 -13.08
C GLY A 353 -9.84 18.87 -12.62
N ALA A 354 -8.80 18.76 -13.45
CA ALA A 354 -7.60 17.96 -13.23
C ALA A 354 -6.33 18.82 -13.09
N ALA A 355 -5.21 18.18 -12.84
CA ALA A 355 -3.88 18.83 -12.78
C ALA A 355 -2.83 17.95 -13.47
N PRO A 356 -1.61 18.48 -13.74
CA PRO A 356 -0.51 17.66 -14.21
C PRO A 356 -0.03 16.70 -13.11
N GLY A 357 0.29 15.47 -13.50
CA GLY A 357 1.12 14.54 -12.76
C GLY A 357 2.51 14.43 -13.42
N ILE A 358 3.49 13.93 -12.69
CA ILE A 358 4.85 13.82 -13.21
C ILE A 358 5.55 12.55 -12.76
N TRP A 359 6.31 11.95 -13.66
CA TRP A 359 7.26 10.91 -13.38
C TRP A 359 8.62 11.50 -12.99
N LEU A 360 9.24 10.96 -11.96
CA LEU A 360 10.58 11.25 -11.50
C LEU A 360 11.22 9.97 -10.97
N SER A 361 12.52 9.79 -11.19
CA SER A 361 13.27 8.71 -10.59
C SER A 361 14.30 9.21 -9.59
N PRO A 362 14.13 8.94 -8.28
CA PRO A 362 15.16 9.27 -7.30
C PRO A 362 16.52 8.62 -7.61
N TRP A 363 16.51 7.52 -8.34
CA TRP A 363 17.69 6.76 -8.74
C TRP A 363 18.30 7.19 -10.09
N GLY A 364 17.53 7.87 -10.95
CA GLY A 364 17.99 8.36 -12.26
C GLY A 364 17.25 7.81 -13.49
N GLY A 365 16.33 6.85 -13.32
CA GLY A 365 15.54 6.26 -14.40
C GLY A 365 16.21 5.06 -15.05
N TYR A 366 15.94 4.81 -16.35
CA TYR A 366 16.30 3.59 -17.03
C TYR A 366 16.95 3.85 -18.39
N SER A 367 17.63 2.82 -18.93
CA SER A 367 18.19 2.79 -20.28
C SER A 367 19.10 4.00 -20.56
N LYS A 368 19.16 4.43 -21.82
CA LYS A 368 20.02 5.54 -22.24
C LYS A 368 19.78 6.86 -21.49
N PRO A 369 18.53 7.30 -21.20
CA PRO A 369 18.29 8.47 -20.35
C PRO A 369 18.93 8.39 -18.97
N HIS A 370 18.90 7.22 -18.33
CA HIS A 370 19.59 6.97 -17.07
C HIS A 370 21.09 7.22 -17.20
N ASP A 371 21.74 6.61 -18.20
CA ASP A 371 23.19 6.73 -18.38
C ASP A 371 23.61 8.19 -18.57
N GLU A 372 22.82 8.95 -19.34
CA GLU A 372 23.05 10.39 -19.56
C GLU A 372 22.86 11.21 -18.26
N ARG A 373 21.79 10.96 -17.51
CA ARG A 373 21.53 11.64 -16.22
C ARG A 373 22.64 11.36 -15.21
N ILE A 374 23.07 10.10 -15.07
CA ILE A 374 24.13 9.72 -14.13
C ILE A 374 25.46 10.34 -14.54
N LYS A 375 25.84 10.28 -15.81
CA LYS A 375 27.06 10.90 -16.33
C LYS A 375 27.09 12.40 -16.05
N ASN A 376 26.03 13.10 -16.40
CA ASN A 376 25.92 14.55 -16.27
C ASN A 376 25.81 14.96 -14.80
N GLY A 377 25.01 14.25 -13.99
CA GLY A 377 24.86 14.50 -12.57
C GLY A 377 26.14 14.28 -11.78
N LYS A 378 26.92 13.23 -12.15
CA LYS A 378 28.25 13.02 -11.58
C LYS A 378 29.20 14.19 -11.89
N ALA A 379 29.15 14.71 -13.12
CA ALA A 379 29.92 15.90 -13.50
C ALA A 379 29.47 17.16 -12.73
N ALA A 380 28.19 17.26 -12.39
CA ALA A 380 27.64 18.31 -11.52
C ALA A 380 27.96 18.12 -10.03
N GLY A 381 28.55 16.98 -9.65
CA GLY A 381 29.00 16.65 -8.29
C GLY A 381 27.90 16.05 -7.41
N TYR A 382 26.86 15.46 -8.00
CA TYR A 382 25.84 14.68 -7.27
C TYR A 382 26.38 13.33 -6.83
N GLU A 383 25.88 12.86 -5.71
CA GLU A 383 26.30 11.60 -5.10
C GLU A 383 25.71 10.40 -5.85
N ILE A 384 26.55 9.42 -6.12
CA ILE A 384 26.22 8.18 -6.84
C ILE A 384 26.52 6.98 -5.94
N ILE A 385 25.59 6.01 -5.91
CA ILE A 385 25.75 4.72 -5.24
C ILE A 385 25.05 3.63 -6.09
N ASN A 386 25.70 2.47 -6.22
CA ASN A 386 25.15 1.34 -7.00
C ASN A 386 24.65 1.74 -8.40
N ASP A 387 25.48 2.49 -9.12
CA ASP A 387 25.22 2.98 -10.48
C ASP A 387 24.04 3.96 -10.65
N GLY A 388 23.42 4.42 -9.56
CA GLY A 388 22.34 5.39 -9.58
C GLY A 388 22.60 6.58 -8.66
N PHE A 389 21.77 7.59 -8.72
CA PHE A 389 21.81 8.68 -7.76
C PHE A 389 21.54 8.17 -6.35
N ALA A 390 22.27 8.69 -5.37
CA ALA A 390 22.01 8.46 -3.97
C ALA A 390 21.08 9.54 -3.42
N LEU A 391 19.80 9.22 -3.22
CA LEU A 391 18.86 10.20 -2.66
C LEU A 391 19.27 10.65 -1.25
N SER A 392 19.98 9.80 -0.48
CA SER A 392 20.57 10.17 0.81
C SER A 392 21.78 11.11 0.70
N GLY A 393 22.35 11.29 -0.49
CA GLY A 393 23.47 12.20 -0.74
C GLY A 393 23.05 13.67 -0.55
N PRO A 394 23.81 14.47 0.22
CA PRO A 394 23.38 15.80 0.65
C PRO A 394 23.11 16.79 -0.50
N LYS A 395 23.94 16.78 -1.56
CA LYS A 395 23.75 17.68 -2.70
C LYS A 395 22.61 17.23 -3.58
N TYR A 396 22.56 15.92 -3.88
CA TYR A 396 21.49 15.39 -4.73
C TYR A 396 20.14 15.49 -4.03
N TYR A 397 20.04 15.17 -2.73
CA TYR A 397 18.81 15.37 -1.96
C TYR A 397 18.29 16.79 -2.08
N GLN A 398 19.16 17.77 -1.81
CA GLN A 398 18.75 19.19 -1.86
C GLN A 398 18.21 19.55 -3.25
N ARG A 399 18.92 19.13 -4.30
CA ARG A 399 18.48 19.41 -5.68
C ARG A 399 17.16 18.72 -6.01
N PHE A 400 17.03 17.43 -5.70
CA PHE A 400 15.82 16.67 -5.99
C PHE A 400 14.61 17.20 -5.22
N HIS A 401 14.80 17.53 -3.95
CA HIS A 401 13.80 18.16 -3.10
C HIS A 401 13.32 19.50 -3.69
N ASP A 402 14.25 20.38 -4.04
CA ASP A 402 13.91 21.69 -4.62
C ASP A 402 13.13 21.56 -5.93
N VAL A 403 13.47 20.60 -6.77
CA VAL A 403 12.72 20.28 -8.00
C VAL A 403 11.31 19.86 -7.68
N VAL A 404 11.13 18.89 -6.77
CA VAL A 404 9.82 18.37 -6.40
C VAL A 404 8.93 19.45 -5.81
N ILE A 405 9.45 20.27 -4.90
CA ILE A 405 8.69 21.36 -4.28
C ILE A 405 8.34 22.45 -5.28
N ASN A 406 9.23 22.75 -6.24
CA ASN A 406 8.93 23.68 -7.33
C ASN A 406 7.83 23.15 -8.26
N LEU A 407 7.89 21.86 -8.65
CA LEU A 407 6.85 21.20 -9.45
C LEU A 407 5.49 21.24 -8.74
N LEU A 408 5.49 20.98 -7.43
CA LEU A 408 4.30 21.05 -6.61
C LEU A 408 3.68 22.46 -6.58
N ASN A 409 4.49 23.49 -6.34
CA ASN A 409 4.01 24.84 -6.05
C ASN A 409 3.87 25.72 -7.30
N LYS A 410 4.86 25.72 -8.18
CA LYS A 410 4.87 26.54 -9.38
C LYS A 410 4.10 25.89 -10.52
N ASP A 411 4.38 24.63 -10.79
CA ASP A 411 3.82 23.89 -11.91
C ASP A 411 2.45 23.28 -11.59
N GLY A 412 2.11 23.18 -10.30
CA GLY A 412 0.79 22.73 -9.82
C GLY A 412 0.57 21.23 -9.97
N VAL A 413 1.68 20.47 -9.93
CA VAL A 413 1.63 19.01 -9.95
C VAL A 413 0.85 18.49 -8.73
N ASN A 414 -0.07 17.54 -8.95
CA ASN A 414 -0.87 16.91 -7.91
C ASN A 414 -0.59 15.40 -7.74
N GLN A 415 0.28 14.85 -8.60
CA GLN A 415 0.64 13.44 -8.59
C GLN A 415 2.14 13.28 -8.89
N PHE A 416 2.82 12.49 -8.07
CA PHE A 416 4.20 12.06 -8.32
C PHE A 416 4.25 10.55 -8.50
N LYS A 417 4.77 10.09 -9.62
CA LYS A 417 5.24 8.71 -9.85
C LYS A 417 6.73 8.70 -9.58
N PHE A 418 7.13 8.27 -8.38
CA PHE A 418 8.54 8.06 -8.05
C PHE A 418 8.94 6.64 -8.44
N ASP A 419 9.77 6.56 -9.48
CA ASP A 419 10.16 5.30 -10.10
C ASP A 419 11.63 4.97 -9.78
N GLY A 420 11.88 3.70 -9.43
CA GLY A 420 13.21 3.25 -9.05
C GLY A 420 13.58 3.65 -7.62
N THR A 421 12.93 3.04 -6.63
CA THR A 421 13.33 3.14 -5.22
C THR A 421 14.41 2.11 -4.86
N GLY A 422 15.16 1.62 -5.85
CA GLY A 422 16.03 0.45 -5.79
C GLY A 422 17.13 0.46 -4.73
N ASN A 423 17.53 1.63 -4.23
CA ASN A 423 18.56 1.77 -3.18
C ASN A 423 17.98 2.05 -1.79
N VAL A 424 16.75 1.60 -1.53
CA VAL A 424 16.01 1.93 -0.31
C VAL A 424 16.77 1.68 1.00
N SER A 425 17.60 0.65 1.07
CA SER A 425 18.43 0.30 2.24
C SER A 425 19.84 0.84 2.17
N SER A 426 20.26 1.47 1.05
CA SER A 426 21.59 2.06 0.90
C SER A 426 21.64 3.45 1.50
N VAL A 427 22.85 3.91 1.85
CA VAL A 427 23.07 5.25 2.37
C VAL A 427 24.41 5.78 1.89
N PHE A 428 24.45 7.03 1.44
CA PHE A 428 25.70 7.69 1.07
C PHE A 428 26.46 8.15 2.33
N PRO A 429 27.78 7.95 2.42
CA PRO A 429 28.59 8.41 3.55
C PRO A 429 28.42 9.92 3.77
N GLY A 430 28.22 10.34 5.02
CA GLY A 430 27.97 11.74 5.39
C GLY A 430 26.50 12.18 5.23
N SER A 431 25.60 11.28 4.91
CA SER A 431 24.16 11.54 4.88
C SER A 431 23.61 11.87 6.28
N ARG A 432 22.60 12.72 6.31
CA ARG A 432 21.77 12.94 7.49
C ARG A 432 20.61 11.92 7.62
N PHE A 433 20.43 11.06 6.65
CA PHE A 433 19.39 10.03 6.60
C PHE A 433 19.98 8.65 6.81
N ASP A 434 19.22 7.76 7.43
CA ASP A 434 19.68 6.37 7.65
C ASP A 434 19.72 5.53 6.36
N SER A 435 18.99 5.96 5.32
CA SER A 435 18.91 5.28 4.03
C SER A 435 18.33 6.21 2.96
N ASP A 436 18.42 5.82 1.70
CA ASP A 436 17.71 6.49 0.61
C ASP A 436 16.20 6.46 0.83
N PHE A 437 15.67 5.39 1.44
CA PHE A 437 14.26 5.32 1.84
C PHE A 437 13.91 6.36 2.92
N ALA A 438 14.76 6.56 3.93
CA ALA A 438 14.54 7.60 4.94
C ALA A 438 14.54 9.01 4.31
N ALA A 439 15.37 9.23 3.29
CA ALA A 439 15.37 10.46 2.51
C ALA A 439 14.07 10.63 1.71
N ALA A 440 13.58 9.55 1.09
CA ALA A 440 12.30 9.54 0.38
C ALA A 440 11.11 9.82 1.29
N ILE A 441 11.09 9.24 2.51
CA ILE A 441 10.07 9.52 3.52
C ILE A 441 10.04 11.01 3.86
N GLN A 442 11.20 11.60 4.13
CA GLN A 442 11.28 13.04 4.46
C GLN A 442 10.75 13.90 3.32
N LEU A 443 11.11 13.59 2.08
CA LEU A 443 10.60 14.28 0.90
C LEU A 443 9.07 14.18 0.80
N ILE A 444 8.52 12.99 1.00
CA ILE A 444 7.07 12.75 0.97
C ILE A 444 6.36 13.51 2.10
N ASP A 445 6.93 13.51 3.30
CA ASP A 445 6.39 14.27 4.43
C ASP A 445 6.36 15.78 4.14
N ASP A 446 7.40 16.31 3.49
CA ASP A 446 7.47 17.72 3.09
C ASP A 446 6.43 18.05 1.99
N ILE A 447 6.23 17.16 1.01
CA ILE A 447 5.16 17.29 0.01
C ILE A 447 3.79 17.35 0.70
N ARG A 448 3.49 16.39 1.59
CA ARG A 448 2.17 16.29 2.23
C ARG A 448 1.91 17.38 3.26
N LYS A 449 2.94 17.92 3.87
CA LYS A 449 2.84 19.09 4.75
C LYS A 449 2.40 20.33 3.97
N ASP A 450 2.88 20.48 2.74
CA ASP A 450 2.54 21.60 1.87
C ASP A 450 1.19 21.38 1.16
N LYS A 451 0.99 20.19 0.56
CA LYS A 451 -0.24 19.77 -0.12
C LYS A 451 -0.67 18.35 0.31
N PRO A 452 -1.50 18.23 1.34
CA PRO A 452 -1.92 16.95 1.92
C PRO A 452 -2.55 15.97 0.92
N ASP A 453 -3.24 16.47 -0.10
CA ASP A 453 -3.98 15.69 -1.08
C ASP A 453 -3.15 15.24 -2.29
N THR A 454 -1.83 15.53 -2.31
CA THR A 454 -0.95 15.05 -3.39
C THR A 454 -0.95 13.53 -3.46
N PHE A 455 -1.13 12.98 -4.66
CA PHE A 455 -1.08 11.53 -4.87
C PHE A 455 0.37 11.08 -5.06
N ILE A 456 0.81 10.09 -4.28
CA ILE A 456 2.18 9.55 -4.32
C ILE A 456 2.13 8.07 -4.71
N ASN A 457 2.70 7.76 -5.86
CA ASN A 457 2.94 6.40 -6.31
C ASN A 457 4.43 6.06 -6.21
N LEU A 458 4.77 5.02 -5.46
CA LEU A 458 6.11 4.44 -5.43
C LEU A 458 6.11 3.18 -6.30
N THR A 459 7.05 3.08 -7.24
CA THR A 459 7.07 1.96 -8.17
C THR A 459 8.15 0.93 -7.85
N THR A 460 9.03 0.61 -8.79
CA THR A 460 10.05 -0.45 -8.64
C THR A 460 10.88 -0.32 -7.38
N GLY A 461 11.18 -1.47 -6.76
CA GLY A 461 11.88 -1.55 -5.48
C GLY A 461 10.95 -1.58 -4.27
N THR A 462 9.63 -1.63 -4.49
CA THR A 462 8.62 -1.87 -3.44
C THR A 462 8.20 -3.35 -3.42
N TRP A 463 7.52 -3.76 -2.36
CA TRP A 463 7.00 -5.12 -2.17
C TRP A 463 5.74 -5.10 -1.29
N ALA A 464 5.05 -6.23 -1.16
CA ALA A 464 3.72 -6.33 -0.55
C ALA A 464 3.69 -6.15 0.99
N SER A 465 4.41 -5.15 1.51
CA SER A 465 4.27 -4.73 2.91
C SER A 465 3.18 -3.65 3.03
N PRO A 466 2.17 -3.82 3.90
CA PRO A 466 1.13 -2.81 4.09
C PRO A 466 1.67 -1.49 4.65
N PHE A 467 2.88 -1.51 5.21
CA PHE A 467 3.48 -0.31 5.81
C PHE A 467 4.08 0.67 4.79
N TRP A 468 4.21 0.31 3.50
CA TRP A 468 4.43 1.29 2.42
C TRP A 468 3.33 2.34 2.38
N LEU A 469 2.09 1.95 2.67
CA LEU A 469 0.93 2.83 2.62
C LEU A 469 0.93 3.91 3.71
N ARG A 470 1.81 3.83 4.69
CA ARG A 470 2.04 4.94 5.62
C ARG A 470 2.67 6.16 4.94
N TYR A 471 3.28 5.98 3.78
CA TYR A 471 4.02 7.02 3.05
C TYR A 471 3.44 7.29 1.66
N ALA A 472 3.07 6.26 0.93
CA ALA A 472 2.53 6.35 -0.43
C ALA A 472 1.04 6.00 -0.48
N ASP A 473 0.37 6.40 -1.58
CA ASP A 473 -0.99 5.95 -1.87
C ASP A 473 -0.94 4.54 -2.48
N THR A 474 -0.01 4.30 -3.41
CA THR A 474 0.12 3.00 -4.10
C THR A 474 1.58 2.57 -4.26
N ILE A 475 1.75 1.25 -4.44
CA ILE A 475 3.03 0.61 -4.78
C ILE A 475 2.91 -0.21 -6.08
N TRP A 476 4.04 -0.63 -6.62
CA TRP A 476 4.13 -1.47 -7.81
C TRP A 476 3.70 -2.93 -7.52
N ARG A 477 2.97 -3.54 -8.47
CA ARG A 477 2.55 -4.96 -8.40
C ARG A 477 3.70 -5.97 -8.60
N ASP A 478 4.90 -5.46 -9.00
CA ASP A 478 6.06 -6.25 -9.42
C ASP A 478 5.89 -6.93 -10.80
N GLY A 479 6.97 -7.48 -11.35
CA GLY A 479 7.04 -8.05 -12.70
C GLY A 479 7.41 -7.03 -13.77
N GLU A 480 7.27 -7.43 -15.04
CA GLU A 480 7.51 -6.54 -16.17
C GLU A 480 6.37 -5.54 -16.36
N ASP A 481 6.65 -4.43 -16.99
CA ASP A 481 5.67 -3.38 -17.32
C ASP A 481 4.48 -3.94 -18.10
N ASP A 482 4.76 -4.61 -19.21
CA ASP A 482 3.80 -5.41 -19.95
C ASP A 482 4.43 -6.74 -20.38
N TRP A 483 3.65 -7.80 -20.36
CA TRP A 483 4.02 -9.14 -20.86
C TRP A 483 2.76 -9.94 -21.16
N TYR A 484 2.94 -11.21 -21.57
CA TYR A 484 1.86 -12.00 -22.10
C TYR A 484 1.90 -13.42 -21.53
N THR A 485 0.80 -13.84 -20.92
CA THR A 485 0.63 -15.16 -20.32
C THR A 485 -0.75 -15.72 -20.67
N GLY A 486 -0.85 -17.03 -20.84
CA GLY A 486 -2.12 -17.70 -21.09
C GLY A 486 -2.46 -17.80 -22.58
N VAL A 487 -3.73 -17.84 -22.90
CA VAL A 487 -4.30 -18.08 -24.22
C VAL A 487 -5.08 -16.86 -24.72
N GLY A 488 -5.59 -16.93 -25.95
CA GLY A 488 -6.39 -15.86 -26.56
C GLY A 488 -5.57 -14.79 -27.26
N THR A 489 -6.17 -13.63 -27.45
CA THR A 489 -5.53 -12.46 -28.07
C THR A 489 -4.40 -11.92 -27.21
N LYS A 490 -3.58 -11.00 -27.75
CA LYS A 490 -2.54 -10.35 -26.96
C LYS A 490 -3.12 -9.55 -25.79
N ARG A 491 -4.31 -8.97 -25.94
CA ARG A 491 -5.00 -8.25 -24.88
C ARG A 491 -5.46 -9.19 -23.76
N GLU A 492 -6.06 -10.36 -24.08
CA GLU A 492 -6.43 -11.37 -23.10
C GLU A 492 -5.21 -11.94 -22.36
N GLN A 493 -4.09 -12.17 -23.09
CA GLN A 493 -2.83 -12.59 -22.50
C GLN A 493 -2.22 -11.52 -21.60
N TRP A 494 -2.35 -10.22 -21.94
CA TRP A 494 -1.93 -9.10 -21.10
C TRP A 494 -2.73 -9.03 -19.80
N ILE A 495 -4.07 -9.10 -19.87
CA ILE A 495 -4.93 -9.13 -18.69
C ILE A 495 -4.51 -10.27 -17.77
N THR A 496 -4.30 -11.47 -18.34
CA THR A 496 -3.89 -12.67 -17.59
C THR A 496 -2.53 -12.48 -16.92
N TYR A 497 -1.55 -11.90 -17.63
CA TYR A 497 -0.22 -11.60 -17.08
C TYR A 497 -0.30 -10.59 -15.92
N ARG A 498 -0.96 -9.44 -16.12
CA ARG A 498 -1.13 -8.41 -15.10
C ARG A 498 -1.67 -8.99 -13.80
N ASP A 499 -2.72 -9.79 -13.91
CA ASP A 499 -3.41 -10.36 -12.76
C ASP A 499 -2.62 -11.54 -12.15
N GLN A 500 -1.87 -12.32 -12.96
CA GLN A 500 -0.93 -13.32 -12.46
C GLN A 500 0.18 -12.70 -11.61
N GLN A 501 0.77 -11.59 -12.06
CA GLN A 501 1.81 -10.90 -11.28
C GLN A 501 1.24 -10.35 -9.96
N THR A 502 0.05 -9.78 -10.00
CA THR A 502 -0.66 -9.36 -8.78
C THR A 502 -0.88 -10.54 -7.81
N TYR A 503 -1.34 -11.67 -8.33
CA TYR A 503 -1.54 -12.87 -7.50
C TYR A 503 -0.24 -13.37 -6.88
N GLN A 504 0.81 -13.54 -7.69
CA GLN A 504 2.08 -14.13 -7.24
C GLN A 504 2.89 -13.22 -6.32
N ASN A 505 2.90 -11.91 -6.59
CA ASN A 505 3.79 -10.98 -5.90
C ASN A 505 3.10 -10.24 -4.74
N ILE A 506 1.78 -10.07 -4.80
CA ILE A 506 1.03 -9.36 -3.77
C ILE A 506 0.19 -10.32 -2.95
N VAL A 507 -0.75 -11.04 -3.57
CA VAL A 507 -1.71 -11.88 -2.85
C VAL A 507 -1.01 -13.00 -2.06
N LEU A 508 -0.05 -13.68 -2.69
CA LEU A 508 0.68 -14.78 -2.03
C LEU A 508 1.78 -14.29 -1.08
N LYS A 509 2.46 -13.18 -1.40
CA LYS A 509 3.60 -12.69 -0.59
C LYS A 509 3.16 -11.79 0.56
N GLY A 510 2.05 -11.07 0.43
CA GLY A 510 1.52 -10.14 1.43
C GLY A 510 0.00 -10.24 1.59
N PRO A 511 -0.53 -11.32 2.19
CA PRO A 511 -1.98 -11.56 2.28
C PRO A 511 -2.80 -10.46 2.97
N LEU A 512 -2.14 -9.61 3.77
CA LEU A 512 -2.77 -8.47 4.44
C LEU A 512 -2.50 -7.13 3.73
N PHE A 513 -1.86 -7.14 2.55
CA PHE A 513 -1.71 -5.93 1.74
C PHE A 513 -3.05 -5.60 1.05
N PRO A 514 -3.58 -4.35 1.17
CA PRO A 514 -4.80 -3.95 0.47
C PRO A 514 -4.56 -3.87 -1.05
N ILE A 515 -5.10 -4.82 -1.81
CA ILE A 515 -4.86 -4.92 -3.26
C ILE A 515 -5.41 -3.73 -4.07
N ASN A 516 -6.27 -2.91 -3.47
CA ASN A 516 -6.75 -1.67 -4.06
C ASN A 516 -5.72 -0.52 -4.05
N SER A 517 -4.53 -0.76 -3.51
CA SER A 517 -3.46 0.24 -3.39
C SER A 517 -2.25 -0.12 -4.25
N LEU A 518 -2.53 -0.53 -5.49
CA LEU A 518 -1.52 -0.98 -6.45
C LEU A 518 -1.47 -0.10 -7.69
N MET A 519 -0.28 0.06 -8.22
CA MET A 519 -0.04 0.40 -9.61
C MET A 519 -0.06 -0.91 -10.41
N LEU A 520 -1.06 -1.08 -11.27
CA LEU A 520 -1.25 -2.30 -12.06
C LEU A 520 -0.64 -2.21 -13.46
N HIS A 521 -0.14 -1.03 -13.84
CA HIS A 521 0.33 -0.65 -15.17
C HIS A 521 -0.77 -0.67 -16.23
N GLY A 522 -1.95 -0.41 -15.81
CA GLY A 522 -3.14 0.11 -16.41
C GLY A 522 -3.85 -0.62 -17.50
N ILE A 523 -4.68 0.21 -18.14
CA ILE A 523 -5.35 -0.06 -19.39
C ILE A 523 -4.43 0.41 -20.50
N ILE A 524 -4.04 -0.48 -21.41
CA ILE A 524 -3.09 -0.17 -22.48
C ILE A 524 -3.80 -0.25 -23.84
N TYR A 525 -3.94 0.89 -24.53
CA TYR A 525 -4.36 0.97 -25.93
C TYR A 525 -3.62 2.13 -26.59
N ALA A 526 -2.34 1.92 -26.93
CA ALA A 526 -1.43 3.01 -27.23
C ALA A 526 -0.44 2.68 -28.35
N GLN A 527 -0.12 3.69 -29.16
CA GLN A 527 0.66 3.58 -30.39
C GLN A 527 2.11 3.12 -30.22
N GLN A 528 2.69 3.28 -29.00
CA GLN A 528 4.06 2.86 -28.71
C GLN A 528 4.10 1.42 -28.13
N ASN A 529 2.97 0.75 -27.99
CA ASN A 529 2.90 -0.65 -27.64
C ASN A 529 2.38 -1.47 -28.84
N PRO A 530 3.25 -2.02 -29.71
CA PRO A 530 2.85 -2.63 -30.98
C PRO A 530 2.06 -3.94 -30.86
N ARG A 531 1.78 -4.39 -29.64
CA ARG A 531 0.96 -5.57 -29.35
C ARG A 531 -0.41 -5.22 -28.78
N LEU A 532 -0.57 -3.98 -28.29
CA LEU A 532 -1.79 -3.45 -27.69
C LEU A 532 -2.23 -2.13 -28.35
N ASP A 533 -1.72 -1.84 -29.55
CA ASP A 533 -2.12 -0.71 -30.41
C ASP A 533 -3.33 -1.03 -31.29
N THR A 534 -3.82 -2.28 -31.25
CA THR A 534 -4.99 -2.77 -31.98
C THR A 534 -5.87 -3.62 -31.05
N ASP A 535 -7.10 -3.89 -31.49
CA ASP A 535 -8.07 -4.71 -30.74
C ASP A 535 -8.84 -5.66 -31.70
N PRO A 536 -8.14 -6.64 -32.32
CA PRO A 536 -8.73 -7.55 -33.30
C PRO A 536 -9.75 -8.51 -32.69
N GLY A 537 -9.68 -8.79 -31.39
CA GLY A 537 -10.60 -9.63 -30.66
C GLY A 537 -11.82 -8.90 -30.10
N HIS A 538 -11.83 -7.58 -30.17
CA HIS A 538 -12.82 -6.73 -29.48
C HIS A 538 -12.83 -6.95 -27.97
N ASP A 539 -11.62 -7.18 -27.39
CA ASP A 539 -11.44 -7.54 -25.97
C ASP A 539 -11.20 -6.32 -25.07
N PHE A 540 -11.18 -5.10 -25.62
CA PHE A 540 -10.91 -3.89 -24.86
C PHE A 540 -11.87 -3.69 -23.70
N ALA A 541 -13.14 -4.06 -23.86
CA ALA A 541 -14.11 -4.03 -22.78
C ALA A 541 -13.74 -4.97 -21.62
N ASN A 542 -13.22 -6.18 -21.90
CA ASN A 542 -12.76 -7.13 -20.88
C ASN A 542 -11.59 -6.55 -20.05
N GLU A 543 -10.63 -5.88 -20.73
CA GLU A 543 -9.53 -5.20 -20.04
C GLU A 543 -10.06 -4.10 -19.11
N VAL A 544 -10.93 -3.23 -19.62
CA VAL A 544 -11.51 -2.12 -18.85
C VAL A 544 -12.32 -2.63 -17.65
N HIS A 545 -13.23 -3.58 -17.87
CA HIS A 545 -14.11 -4.10 -16.83
C HIS A 545 -13.29 -4.84 -15.73
N SER A 546 -12.36 -5.71 -16.13
CA SER A 546 -11.48 -6.40 -15.17
C SER A 546 -10.59 -5.43 -14.40
N TYR A 547 -10.07 -4.39 -15.07
CA TYR A 547 -9.22 -3.38 -14.42
C TYR A 547 -9.96 -2.60 -13.33
N PHE A 548 -11.12 -2.05 -13.65
CA PHE A 548 -11.90 -1.28 -12.66
C PHE A 548 -12.48 -2.15 -11.55
N ALA A 549 -12.73 -3.45 -11.82
CA ALA A 549 -13.18 -4.41 -10.81
C ALA A 549 -12.12 -4.73 -9.75
N THR A 550 -10.82 -4.53 -10.03
CA THR A 550 -9.74 -4.65 -9.03
C THR A 550 -9.94 -3.68 -7.87
N GLY A 551 -10.75 -2.63 -8.04
CA GLY A 551 -10.93 -1.57 -7.07
C GLY A 551 -9.68 -0.72 -6.83
N THR A 552 -8.64 -0.82 -7.68
CA THR A 552 -7.43 -0.03 -7.47
C THR A 552 -7.73 1.46 -7.44
N GLU A 553 -7.13 2.16 -6.48
CA GLU A 553 -7.29 3.61 -6.38
C GLU A 553 -6.53 4.35 -7.48
N LEU A 554 -5.36 3.85 -7.92
CA LEU A 554 -4.62 4.40 -9.05
C LEU A 554 -5.19 3.83 -10.36
N GLN A 555 -6.02 4.61 -11.02
CA GLN A 555 -6.70 4.23 -12.26
C GLN A 555 -5.96 4.82 -13.45
N GLU A 556 -5.13 3.98 -14.09
CA GLU A 556 -4.17 4.39 -15.13
C GLU A 556 -4.71 4.13 -16.53
N MET A 557 -4.60 5.11 -17.39
CA MET A 557 -4.93 5.00 -18.81
C MET A 557 -3.70 5.31 -19.66
N TYR A 558 -3.08 4.29 -20.23
CA TYR A 558 -2.04 4.38 -21.25
C TYR A 558 -2.71 4.28 -22.61
N ILE A 559 -3.26 5.38 -23.08
CA ILE A 559 -4.12 5.40 -24.28
C ILE A 559 -3.66 6.44 -25.30
N THR A 560 -3.70 6.07 -26.58
CA THR A 560 -3.58 7.01 -27.68
C THR A 560 -4.99 7.35 -28.18
N PRO A 561 -5.47 8.60 -28.04
CA PRO A 561 -6.85 8.95 -28.34
C PRO A 561 -7.35 8.56 -29.72
N SER A 562 -6.50 8.64 -30.74
CA SER A 562 -6.86 8.32 -32.13
C SER A 562 -7.11 6.82 -32.40
N LEU A 563 -6.72 5.95 -31.47
CA LEU A 563 -6.96 4.50 -31.57
C LEU A 563 -8.32 4.10 -31.03
N LEU A 564 -8.93 4.93 -30.17
CA LEU A 564 -10.17 4.59 -29.48
C LEU A 564 -11.39 4.97 -30.33
N SER A 565 -12.29 4.00 -30.51
CA SER A 565 -13.62 4.24 -31.07
C SER A 565 -14.55 4.94 -30.07
N ALA A 566 -15.69 5.46 -30.52
CA ALA A 566 -16.71 6.02 -29.63
C ALA A 566 -17.14 5.01 -28.56
N GLN A 567 -17.29 3.73 -28.92
CA GLN A 567 -17.63 2.64 -28.01
C GLN A 567 -16.54 2.42 -26.95
N ASN A 568 -15.24 2.48 -27.31
CA ASN A 568 -14.17 2.35 -26.32
C ASN A 568 -14.19 3.49 -25.29
N TRP A 569 -14.45 4.72 -25.74
CA TRP A 569 -14.62 5.88 -24.84
C TRP A 569 -15.82 5.73 -23.92
N ASP A 570 -16.96 5.18 -24.43
CA ASP A 570 -18.15 4.94 -23.62
C ASP A 570 -17.87 3.87 -22.55
N THR A 571 -17.21 2.78 -22.90
CA THR A 571 -16.80 1.71 -21.98
C THR A 571 -15.89 2.23 -20.87
N LEU A 572 -14.86 3.02 -21.21
CA LEU A 572 -13.98 3.67 -20.22
C LEU A 572 -14.77 4.59 -19.27
N ALA A 573 -15.66 5.40 -19.83
CA ALA A 573 -16.43 6.36 -19.06
C ALA A 573 -17.41 5.68 -18.10
N GLU A 574 -18.08 4.64 -18.54
CA GLU A 574 -19.02 3.86 -17.74
C GLU A 574 -18.31 3.20 -16.57
N ALA A 575 -17.21 2.48 -16.83
CA ALA A 575 -16.44 1.78 -15.83
C ALA A 575 -15.80 2.74 -14.80
N ALA A 576 -15.25 3.87 -15.24
CA ALA A 576 -14.68 4.87 -14.34
C ALA A 576 -15.74 5.50 -13.43
N LYS A 577 -16.93 5.80 -13.95
CA LYS A 577 -18.05 6.31 -13.14
C LYS A 577 -18.55 5.26 -12.16
N TRP A 578 -18.70 4.01 -12.62
CA TRP A 578 -19.11 2.89 -11.77
C TRP A 578 -18.13 2.67 -10.60
N SER A 579 -16.83 2.61 -10.88
CA SER A 579 -15.82 2.43 -9.85
C SER A 579 -15.87 3.55 -8.81
N ARG A 580 -15.99 4.80 -9.23
CA ARG A 580 -16.09 5.95 -8.33
C ARG A 580 -17.38 5.94 -7.50
N ALA A 581 -18.50 5.55 -8.08
CA ALA A 581 -19.78 5.43 -7.39
C ALA A 581 -19.78 4.30 -6.33
N ASN A 582 -18.94 3.29 -6.52
CA ASN A 582 -18.80 2.14 -5.63
C ASN A 582 -17.54 2.19 -4.74
N ALA A 583 -16.89 3.34 -4.63
CA ALA A 583 -15.62 3.48 -3.89
C ALA A 583 -15.72 3.02 -2.43
N ASP A 584 -16.85 3.27 -1.76
CA ASP A 584 -17.07 2.87 -0.36
C ASP A 584 -17.10 1.35 -0.17
N VAL A 585 -17.55 0.60 -1.19
CA VAL A 585 -17.55 -0.87 -1.17
C VAL A 585 -16.18 -1.38 -1.63
N LEU A 586 -15.63 -0.86 -2.73
CA LEU A 586 -14.36 -1.28 -3.33
C LEU A 586 -13.16 -1.04 -2.39
N ARG A 587 -13.30 -0.19 -1.39
CA ARG A 587 -12.30 -0.07 -0.32
C ARG A 587 -12.02 -1.39 0.42
N ASP A 588 -13.00 -2.31 0.48
CA ASP A 588 -12.86 -3.65 1.08
C ASP A 588 -12.36 -4.72 0.10
N VAL A 589 -12.05 -4.37 -1.15
CA VAL A 589 -11.74 -5.35 -2.20
C VAL A 589 -10.58 -6.28 -1.83
N HIS A 590 -10.74 -7.54 -2.19
CA HIS A 590 -9.71 -8.58 -2.04
C HIS A 590 -9.85 -9.64 -3.12
N TRP A 591 -8.81 -10.44 -3.27
CA TRP A 591 -8.73 -11.51 -4.26
C TRP A 591 -9.61 -12.70 -3.90
N ILE A 592 -10.25 -13.29 -4.93
CA ILE A 592 -10.96 -14.56 -4.84
C ILE A 592 -10.56 -15.47 -6.00
N GLY A 593 -10.71 -16.78 -5.81
CA GLY A 593 -10.42 -17.78 -6.85
C GLY A 593 -8.96 -18.21 -6.93
N GLY A 594 -8.56 -18.68 -8.11
CA GLY A 594 -7.27 -19.36 -8.32
C GLY A 594 -6.17 -18.50 -8.96
N ASP A 595 -5.19 -19.20 -9.54
CA ASP A 595 -4.03 -18.60 -10.23
C ASP A 595 -4.37 -18.35 -11.71
N PRO A 596 -4.36 -17.08 -12.16
CA PRO A 596 -4.57 -16.72 -13.57
C PRO A 596 -3.60 -17.41 -14.53
N GLY A 597 -2.35 -17.58 -14.12
CA GLY A 597 -1.32 -18.22 -14.92
C GLY A 597 -1.54 -19.72 -15.14
N ARG A 598 -2.44 -20.33 -14.37
CA ARG A 598 -2.92 -21.70 -14.54
C ARG A 598 -4.29 -21.75 -15.20
N LEU A 599 -4.75 -20.65 -15.75
CA LEU A 599 -6.06 -20.47 -16.37
C LEU A 599 -7.23 -20.80 -15.42
N ASN A 600 -7.04 -20.72 -14.10
CA ASN A 600 -8.13 -20.88 -13.15
C ASN A 600 -9.04 -19.65 -13.15
N VAL A 601 -10.33 -19.85 -12.94
CA VAL A 601 -11.26 -18.77 -12.63
C VAL A 601 -10.79 -18.04 -11.36
N TYR A 602 -10.76 -16.72 -11.43
CA TYR A 602 -10.37 -15.83 -10.34
C TYR A 602 -11.19 -14.54 -10.39
N GLY A 603 -10.95 -13.65 -9.43
CA GLY A 603 -11.56 -12.33 -9.45
C GLY A 603 -11.40 -11.58 -8.14
N TRP A 604 -12.38 -10.74 -7.86
CA TRP A 604 -12.36 -9.81 -6.74
C TRP A 604 -13.70 -9.79 -6.03
N ALA A 605 -13.67 -9.63 -4.72
CA ALA A 605 -14.86 -9.47 -3.90
C ALA A 605 -14.68 -8.30 -2.93
N ALA A 606 -15.76 -7.56 -2.69
CA ALA A 606 -15.82 -6.47 -1.75
C ALA A 606 -17.19 -6.47 -1.05
N TRP A 607 -17.22 -6.07 0.22
CA TRP A 607 -18.45 -6.07 1.00
C TRP A 607 -18.56 -4.86 1.92
N SER A 608 -19.79 -4.36 2.01
CA SER A 608 -20.27 -3.46 3.06
C SER A 608 -21.61 -3.97 3.59
N SER A 609 -22.11 -3.42 4.70
CA SER A 609 -23.42 -3.80 5.23
C SER A 609 -24.61 -3.46 4.28
N GLN A 610 -24.37 -2.64 3.27
CA GLN A 610 -25.42 -2.17 2.34
C GLN A 610 -25.28 -2.76 0.93
N LYS A 611 -24.10 -3.18 0.53
CA LYS A 611 -23.81 -3.65 -0.82
C LYS A 611 -22.59 -4.58 -0.82
N ALA A 612 -22.58 -5.57 -1.70
CA ALA A 612 -21.38 -6.30 -2.05
C ALA A 612 -21.15 -6.29 -3.56
N ILE A 613 -19.92 -6.49 -3.98
CA ILE A 613 -19.51 -6.61 -5.37
C ILE A 613 -18.68 -7.88 -5.49
N VAL A 614 -18.98 -8.72 -6.48
CA VAL A 614 -18.20 -9.89 -6.82
C VAL A 614 -17.94 -9.89 -8.31
N THR A 615 -16.67 -9.94 -8.69
CA THR A 615 -16.27 -10.06 -10.10
C THR A 615 -15.54 -11.38 -10.30
N PHE A 616 -15.91 -12.11 -11.35
CA PHE A 616 -15.22 -13.30 -11.82
C PHE A 616 -14.62 -13.04 -13.19
N ARG A 617 -13.46 -13.59 -13.46
CA ARG A 617 -12.87 -13.69 -14.79
C ARG A 617 -12.54 -15.15 -15.11
N ASN A 618 -12.95 -15.57 -16.28
CA ASN A 618 -12.47 -16.80 -16.92
C ASN A 618 -11.27 -16.43 -17.84
N PRO A 619 -10.03 -16.82 -17.51
CA PRO A 619 -8.87 -16.48 -18.35
C PRO A 619 -8.62 -17.46 -19.48
N ASP A 620 -9.48 -18.46 -19.67
CA ASP A 620 -9.35 -19.57 -20.63
C ASP A 620 -10.21 -19.33 -21.88
N ASP A 621 -9.80 -19.93 -22.98
CA ASP A 621 -10.56 -20.00 -24.24
C ASP A 621 -11.65 -21.10 -24.21
N GLN A 622 -11.84 -21.78 -23.08
CA GLN A 622 -12.91 -22.74 -22.82
C GLN A 622 -13.86 -22.21 -21.73
N PRO A 623 -15.16 -22.52 -21.82
CA PRO A 623 -16.09 -22.20 -20.73
C PRO A 623 -15.67 -22.87 -19.42
N GLN A 624 -15.75 -22.15 -18.29
CA GLN A 624 -15.44 -22.67 -16.95
C GLN A 624 -16.56 -22.39 -15.96
N LEU A 625 -16.56 -23.12 -14.84
CA LEU A 625 -17.48 -22.90 -13.73
C LEU A 625 -16.82 -22.03 -12.66
N ALA A 626 -17.39 -20.88 -12.39
CA ALA A 626 -17.07 -20.07 -11.23
C ALA A 626 -17.82 -20.61 -10.01
N VAL A 627 -17.10 -20.93 -8.95
CA VAL A 627 -17.72 -21.28 -7.65
C VAL A 627 -18.19 -19.98 -6.99
N VAL A 628 -19.45 -19.96 -6.55
CA VAL A 628 -20.07 -18.84 -5.83
C VAL A 628 -20.33 -19.28 -4.39
N ASP A 629 -19.45 -18.90 -3.48
CA ASP A 629 -19.54 -19.11 -2.04
C ASP A 629 -19.45 -17.75 -1.35
N LEU A 630 -20.60 -17.07 -1.23
CA LEU A 630 -20.64 -15.71 -0.72
C LEU A 630 -20.18 -15.59 0.72
N GLN A 631 -20.44 -16.61 1.57
CA GLN A 631 -19.97 -16.61 2.95
C GLN A 631 -18.44 -16.47 3.01
N ARG A 632 -17.76 -17.25 2.21
CA ARG A 632 -16.28 -17.27 2.14
C ARG A 632 -15.73 -16.08 1.35
N GLN A 633 -16.31 -15.83 0.17
CA GLN A 633 -15.80 -14.82 -0.76
C GLN A 633 -16.00 -13.40 -0.23
N LEU A 634 -17.08 -13.13 0.48
CA LEU A 634 -17.31 -11.82 1.11
C LEU A 634 -16.80 -11.76 2.56
N GLN A 635 -16.30 -12.90 3.11
CA GLN A 635 -15.88 -12.98 4.52
C GLN A 635 -16.96 -12.41 5.45
N LEU A 636 -18.21 -12.86 5.26
CA LEU A 636 -19.36 -12.28 5.95
C LEU A 636 -19.25 -12.48 7.47
N PRO A 637 -19.36 -11.41 8.27
CA PRO A 637 -19.39 -11.55 9.71
C PRO A 637 -20.71 -12.19 10.18
N PRO A 638 -20.76 -12.75 11.40
CA PRO A 638 -22.01 -13.26 11.98
C PRO A 638 -23.08 -12.16 12.07
N GLY A 639 -24.35 -12.54 11.85
CA GLY A 639 -25.50 -11.65 12.06
C GLY A 639 -25.78 -10.63 10.95
N VAL A 640 -25.09 -10.71 9.81
CA VAL A 640 -25.40 -9.88 8.62
C VAL A 640 -26.40 -10.62 7.70
N ALA A 641 -26.96 -9.87 6.74
CA ALA A 641 -27.83 -10.44 5.69
C ALA A 641 -27.12 -11.56 4.94
N ARG A 642 -27.88 -12.61 4.62
CA ARG A 642 -27.41 -13.84 3.95
C ARG A 642 -27.98 -13.99 2.54
N HIS A 643 -29.10 -13.32 2.26
CA HIS A 643 -29.77 -13.34 0.98
C HIS A 643 -29.54 -12.01 0.24
N PHE A 644 -29.26 -12.09 -1.04
CA PHE A 644 -28.93 -10.95 -1.86
C PHE A 644 -29.70 -10.98 -3.18
N SER A 645 -30.24 -9.85 -3.59
CA SER A 645 -30.63 -9.63 -4.97
C SER A 645 -29.41 -9.33 -5.81
N VAL A 646 -29.42 -9.76 -7.08
CA VAL A 646 -28.25 -9.74 -7.96
C VAL A 646 -28.52 -8.89 -9.18
N GLN A 647 -27.56 -8.03 -9.54
CA GLN A 647 -27.53 -7.27 -10.77
C GLN A 647 -26.22 -7.54 -11.51
N ASP A 648 -26.31 -7.95 -12.79
CA ASP A 648 -25.17 -7.95 -13.70
C ASP A 648 -24.88 -6.49 -14.12
N VAL A 649 -23.66 -6.03 -13.85
CA VAL A 649 -23.28 -4.62 -14.05
C VAL A 649 -23.10 -4.29 -15.51
N TRP A 650 -22.41 -5.14 -16.26
CA TRP A 650 -22.00 -4.84 -17.65
C TRP A 650 -22.88 -5.49 -18.70
N HIS A 651 -23.85 -6.32 -18.30
CA HIS A 651 -24.71 -7.08 -19.21
C HIS A 651 -23.92 -7.79 -20.31
N SER A 652 -22.82 -8.47 -19.90
CA SER A 652 -21.84 -9.10 -20.81
C SER A 652 -22.43 -10.18 -21.73
N GLY A 653 -23.71 -10.51 -21.57
CA GLY A 653 -24.55 -11.13 -22.59
C GLY A 653 -24.34 -12.63 -22.86
N GLY A 654 -23.40 -13.27 -22.16
CA GLY A 654 -23.09 -14.69 -22.40
C GLY A 654 -23.59 -15.65 -21.31
N THR A 655 -23.76 -15.13 -20.08
CA THR A 655 -24.03 -15.97 -18.91
C THR A 655 -25.41 -15.67 -18.31
N GLU A 656 -26.16 -16.74 -18.03
CA GLU A 656 -27.41 -16.62 -17.27
C GLU A 656 -27.06 -16.37 -15.79
N VAL A 657 -27.37 -15.17 -15.32
CA VAL A 657 -27.13 -14.75 -13.95
C VAL A 657 -28.38 -14.98 -13.09
N PRO A 658 -28.26 -15.65 -11.94
CA PRO A 658 -29.38 -15.85 -11.02
C PRO A 658 -29.86 -14.48 -10.46
N LYS A 659 -31.18 -14.31 -10.29
CA LYS A 659 -31.76 -13.08 -9.73
C LYS A 659 -31.46 -12.88 -8.24
N SER A 660 -31.11 -13.94 -7.55
CA SER A 660 -30.76 -13.92 -6.13
C SER A 660 -29.68 -14.96 -5.82
N LEU A 661 -28.86 -14.67 -4.82
CA LEU A 661 -27.84 -15.55 -4.27
C LEU A 661 -28.01 -15.64 -2.75
N ASP A 662 -27.65 -16.80 -2.22
CA ASP A 662 -27.74 -17.10 -0.79
C ASP A 662 -26.35 -17.53 -0.28
N ALA A 663 -25.87 -16.85 0.75
CA ALA A 663 -24.57 -17.14 1.34
C ALA A 663 -24.51 -18.49 2.07
N ASP A 664 -25.66 -19.07 2.44
CA ASP A 664 -25.74 -20.38 3.09
C ASP A 664 -25.80 -21.54 2.07
N HIS A 665 -26.03 -21.23 0.78
CA HIS A 665 -26.15 -22.20 -0.29
C HIS A 665 -25.18 -21.90 -1.43
N PRO A 666 -23.88 -22.32 -1.33
CA PRO A 666 -22.93 -22.16 -2.42
C PRO A 666 -23.41 -22.79 -3.72
N GLY A 667 -23.08 -22.15 -4.83
CA GLY A 667 -23.48 -22.58 -6.17
C GLY A 667 -22.36 -22.40 -7.18
N THR A 668 -22.72 -22.47 -8.46
CA THR A 668 -21.79 -22.23 -9.57
C THR A 668 -22.47 -21.39 -10.65
N ILE A 669 -21.68 -20.57 -11.34
CA ILE A 669 -22.06 -19.85 -12.54
C ILE A 669 -21.14 -20.29 -13.67
N LYS A 670 -21.68 -20.61 -14.85
CA LYS A 670 -20.90 -20.99 -16.01
C LYS A 670 -20.48 -19.73 -16.77
N LEU A 671 -19.20 -19.47 -16.81
CA LEU A 671 -18.60 -18.35 -17.54
C LEU A 671 -18.26 -18.77 -18.97
N ALA A 672 -18.52 -17.91 -19.93
CA ALA A 672 -18.01 -18.06 -21.30
C ALA A 672 -16.48 -17.88 -21.35
N PRO A 673 -15.83 -18.25 -22.47
CA PRO A 673 -14.40 -17.94 -22.67
C PRO A 673 -14.10 -16.45 -22.48
N PHE A 674 -13.05 -16.13 -21.74
CA PHE A 674 -12.56 -14.78 -21.44
C PHE A 674 -13.56 -13.83 -20.74
N GLU A 675 -14.70 -14.33 -20.32
CA GLU A 675 -15.74 -13.51 -19.71
C GLU A 675 -15.28 -12.85 -18.41
N VAL A 676 -15.61 -11.55 -18.27
CA VAL A 676 -15.52 -10.77 -17.04
C VAL A 676 -16.95 -10.48 -16.57
N LEU A 677 -17.38 -11.19 -15.54
CA LEU A 677 -18.71 -11.05 -14.96
C LEU A 677 -18.64 -10.29 -13.64
N THR A 678 -19.24 -9.11 -13.58
CA THR A 678 -19.32 -8.30 -12.36
C THR A 678 -20.77 -8.24 -11.84
N LEU A 679 -20.94 -8.69 -10.60
CA LEU A 679 -22.24 -8.75 -9.91
C LEU A 679 -22.26 -7.73 -8.77
N GLU A 680 -23.25 -6.84 -8.78
CA GLU A 680 -23.66 -6.07 -7.62
C GLU A 680 -24.70 -6.85 -6.82
N LEU A 681 -24.49 -6.95 -5.52
CA LEU A 681 -25.31 -7.70 -4.59
C LEU A 681 -25.90 -6.75 -3.56
N THR A 682 -27.23 -6.69 -3.50
CA THR A 682 -27.95 -5.88 -2.51
C THR A 682 -28.57 -6.81 -1.46
N PRO A 683 -28.31 -6.59 -0.16
CA PRO A 683 -28.93 -7.37 0.92
C PRO A 683 -30.46 -7.25 0.89
N ASN A 684 -31.17 -8.38 1.07
CA ASN A 684 -32.62 -8.45 1.17
C ASN A 684 -33.09 -8.45 2.64
#